data_bf937439aea9d76baf1c64b346a280c5
#
_entry.id   bf937439aea9d76baf1c64b346a280c5
#
_cell.length_a   1.000
_cell.length_b   1.000
_cell.length_c   1.000
_cell.angle_alpha   90.00
_cell.angle_beta   90.00
_cell.angle_gamma   90.00
#
_symmetry.space_group_name_H-M   'P 1'
#
loop_
_entity.id
_entity.type
_entity.pdbx_description
1 polymer ?
#
loop_
_entity_poly.entity_id
_entity_poly.type
_entity_poly.pdbx_seq_one_letter_code
_entity_poly.pdbx_strand_id
1 'polypeptide(L)'
;MNLLETPIEYLKGVGPQRGDLLRKELGIHKYADLLNLFPNRYIDRTRYYKINELQNSNSEVQIVGKIINIKTVEQGKGRSRLVATFVDDTGQMELVWFQGQKWIRESIKINIPYVIFGKVTQFGATYNMAHPEMELLEEHKASLRSAMQPVYPSTEKLGNKGISNKVINKMMQQLFVETQALFSETLPNYLLDELKLIPKNAALFNIHFPKSQDLLAKAQFRLKFEELFFIQLQLITKNLIRKHKIKGMPFEKVGENFTDFYNNHLPFDLTNAQKRVLKEIRNDLGSNAQMNRLLQGDVGSGKTIVALMCMLLAKDNGFQSCLMAPTEILANQHFNGITELAKELNINIKILTGSTKTSDRKIIHEELENGTLDILIGTHALLEDKVQFHNLGLAIIDEQHRFGVEQRSKLWKKNDVPPHVLVMTATPIPRTLAMSLYGDLDISVIDELPPGRKPIQTVHRYDSNRLKVWKFLKDEIAKGRQIYIVYPLIQESEKMDYKDLMDGYESISRDFPLPQYSISIVHGKMKPADKDEEMRRFSEGKTNIMVATTVIEVGVNVPNASVMVIESAERFGLSQLHQLRGRVGRGAEQSYCILMTSHKLSNDSKIRMETMVRTNDGFEISEVDLKLRGPGDIMGKQQSGVLNLQIADLVKDKDILQLARHHAIKLLKEDAPMEKPEHAKLREAFIELSKKKTIWNYIS
;
A
#
# COMPACT_ATOMS: atom_id res chain seq x y z
N MET A 1 29.63 -18.60 -21.77
CA MET A 1 28.53 -19.07 -20.93
C MET A 1 28.40 -18.12 -19.73
N ASN A 2 27.23 -17.61 -19.45
CA ASN A 2 27.06 -16.76 -18.28
C ASN A 2 27.08 -17.64 -17.01
N LEU A 3 28.15 -17.58 -16.25
CA LEU A 3 28.32 -18.37 -15.02
C LEU A 3 27.16 -18.25 -14.03
N LEU A 4 26.47 -17.11 -14.06
CA LEU A 4 25.30 -16.88 -13.19
C LEU A 4 24.06 -17.72 -13.54
N GLU A 5 24.00 -18.30 -14.75
CA GLU A 5 22.93 -19.23 -15.17
C GLU A 5 23.21 -20.69 -14.77
N THR A 6 24.37 -20.96 -14.15
CA THR A 6 24.73 -22.30 -13.67
C THR A 6 23.76 -22.76 -12.56
N PRO A 7 23.21 -23.99 -12.63
CA PRO A 7 22.33 -24.52 -11.59
C PRO A 7 23.03 -24.60 -10.23
N ILE A 8 22.30 -24.34 -9.16
CA ILE A 8 22.84 -24.16 -7.79
C ILE A 8 23.55 -25.41 -7.23
N GLU A 9 23.17 -26.59 -7.70
CA GLU A 9 23.77 -27.87 -7.27
C GLU A 9 25.22 -28.03 -7.67
N TYR A 10 25.70 -27.29 -8.69
CA TYR A 10 27.10 -27.31 -9.12
C TYR A 10 28.00 -26.43 -8.26
N LEU A 11 27.44 -25.59 -7.39
CA LEU A 11 28.24 -24.81 -6.45
C LEU A 11 28.93 -25.76 -5.44
N LYS A 12 30.23 -25.60 -5.33
CA LYS A 12 31.03 -26.45 -4.40
C LYS A 12 30.46 -26.36 -2.98
N GLY A 13 30.09 -27.53 -2.43
CA GLY A 13 29.51 -27.65 -1.09
C GLY A 13 27.97 -27.64 -1.04
N VAL A 14 27.29 -27.53 -2.17
CA VAL A 14 25.80 -27.61 -2.26
C VAL A 14 25.37 -29.03 -2.58
N GLY A 15 25.66 -29.54 -3.76
CA GLY A 15 25.24 -30.85 -4.25
C GLY A 15 23.69 -30.97 -4.43
N PRO A 16 23.22 -32.13 -4.96
CA PRO A 16 21.81 -32.29 -5.33
C PRO A 16 20.82 -32.15 -4.17
N GLN A 17 21.12 -32.77 -3.01
CA GLN A 17 20.20 -32.77 -1.86
C GLN A 17 19.97 -31.35 -1.27
N ARG A 18 21.06 -30.59 -1.09
CA ARG A 18 20.96 -29.20 -0.62
C ARG A 18 20.38 -28.29 -1.71
N GLY A 19 20.71 -28.54 -2.97
CA GLY A 19 20.12 -27.82 -4.12
C GLY A 19 18.61 -27.97 -4.16
N ASP A 20 18.07 -29.17 -3.93
CA ASP A 20 16.61 -29.40 -3.86
C ASP A 20 15.94 -28.64 -2.71
N LEU A 21 16.60 -28.60 -1.54
CA LEU A 21 16.08 -27.83 -0.40
C LEU A 21 16.09 -26.33 -0.67
N LEU A 22 17.16 -25.80 -1.26
CA LEU A 22 17.27 -24.38 -1.63
C LEU A 22 16.22 -23.99 -2.66
N ARG A 23 15.95 -24.84 -3.66
CA ARG A 23 14.89 -24.65 -4.66
C ARG A 23 13.50 -24.59 -4.01
N LYS A 24 13.17 -25.55 -3.14
CA LYS A 24 11.84 -25.70 -2.54
C LYS A 24 11.54 -24.63 -1.48
N GLU A 25 12.53 -24.26 -0.67
CA GLU A 25 12.32 -23.41 0.50
C GLU A 25 12.63 -21.91 0.21
N LEU A 26 13.59 -21.63 -0.68
CA LEU A 26 14.02 -20.26 -0.98
C LEU A 26 13.88 -19.87 -2.47
N GLY A 27 13.42 -20.78 -3.34
CA GLY A 27 13.31 -20.51 -4.78
C GLY A 27 14.66 -20.32 -5.50
N ILE A 28 15.77 -20.83 -4.92
CA ILE A 28 17.11 -20.68 -5.47
C ILE A 28 17.39 -21.84 -6.44
N HIS A 29 17.36 -21.54 -7.74
CA HIS A 29 17.59 -22.52 -8.81
C HIS A 29 19.01 -22.45 -9.37
N LYS A 30 19.61 -21.27 -9.43
CA LYS A 30 20.90 -20.97 -10.07
C LYS A 30 21.74 -19.98 -9.28
N TYR A 31 22.99 -19.78 -9.72
CA TYR A 31 23.94 -18.87 -9.06
C TYR A 31 23.39 -17.43 -8.94
N ALA A 32 22.70 -16.96 -9.99
CA ALA A 32 22.08 -15.64 -9.96
C ALA A 32 21.06 -15.50 -8.82
N ASP A 33 20.29 -16.55 -8.51
CA ASP A 33 19.28 -16.48 -7.45
C ASP A 33 19.95 -16.45 -6.08
N LEU A 34 21.04 -17.21 -5.88
CA LEU A 34 21.81 -17.14 -4.64
C LEU A 34 22.45 -15.76 -4.47
N LEU A 35 23.06 -15.19 -5.53
CA LEU A 35 23.67 -13.84 -5.49
C LEU A 35 22.66 -12.75 -5.08
N ASN A 36 21.41 -12.92 -5.48
CA ASN A 36 20.31 -11.99 -5.17
C ASN A 36 19.54 -12.36 -3.88
N LEU A 37 20.00 -13.35 -3.12
CA LEU A 37 19.49 -13.62 -1.78
C LEU A 37 20.07 -12.59 -0.81
N PHE A 38 19.45 -11.43 -0.70
CA PHE A 38 19.94 -10.35 0.15
C PHE A 38 19.68 -10.63 1.63
N PRO A 39 20.61 -10.22 2.54
CA PRO A 39 20.42 -10.37 3.98
C PRO A 39 19.24 -9.53 4.49
N ASN A 40 18.46 -10.10 5.40
CA ASN A 40 17.35 -9.39 6.07
C ASN A 40 17.85 -8.36 7.09
N ARG A 41 18.97 -8.66 7.74
CA ARG A 41 19.61 -7.81 8.75
C ARG A 41 21.10 -8.10 8.85
N TYR A 42 21.80 -7.22 9.56
CA TYR A 42 23.22 -7.36 9.84
C TYR A 42 23.45 -7.32 11.34
N ILE A 43 24.37 -8.14 11.81
CA ILE A 43 24.80 -8.17 13.19
C ILE A 43 26.15 -7.45 13.25
N ASP A 44 26.22 -6.37 14.00
CA ASP A 44 27.48 -5.67 14.25
C ASP A 44 28.33 -6.48 15.24
N ARG A 45 29.45 -7.01 14.74
CA ARG A 45 30.42 -7.75 15.57
C ARG A 45 31.70 -6.96 15.82
N THR A 46 31.67 -5.65 15.64
CA THR A 46 32.82 -4.78 15.93
C THR A 46 32.86 -4.36 17.39
N ARG A 47 31.69 -4.35 18.06
CA ARG A 47 31.58 -3.89 19.45
C ARG A 47 31.57 -5.08 20.42
N TYR A 48 32.49 -5.03 21.38
CA TYR A 48 32.51 -5.91 22.53
C TYR A 48 31.89 -5.17 23.72
N TYR A 49 30.94 -5.80 24.36
CA TYR A 49 30.29 -5.29 25.56
C TYR A 49 30.96 -5.88 26.79
N LYS A 50 30.93 -5.13 27.88
CA LYS A 50 31.29 -5.64 29.22
C LYS A 50 30.03 -6.10 29.94
N ILE A 51 30.19 -7.04 30.90
CA ILE A 51 29.04 -7.59 31.63
C ILE A 51 28.30 -6.50 32.40
N ASN A 52 29.00 -5.49 32.95
CA ASN A 52 28.39 -4.34 33.63
C ASN A 52 27.63 -3.36 32.70
N GLU A 53 27.87 -3.42 31.40
CA GLU A 53 27.17 -2.60 30.39
C GLU A 53 25.86 -3.24 29.90
N LEU A 54 25.58 -4.49 30.32
CA LEU A 54 24.42 -5.24 29.87
C LEU A 54 23.13 -4.63 30.40
N GLN A 55 22.13 -4.57 29.52
CA GLN A 55 20.76 -4.16 29.86
C GLN A 55 19.80 -5.29 29.50
N ASN A 56 18.69 -5.40 30.23
CA ASN A 56 17.63 -6.35 29.92
C ASN A 56 16.82 -5.91 28.68
N SER A 57 17.44 -5.90 27.52
CA SER A 57 16.89 -5.39 26.27
C SER A 57 16.61 -6.46 25.22
N ASN A 58 16.77 -7.73 25.55
CA ASN A 58 16.65 -8.85 24.57
C ASN A 58 17.57 -8.70 23.33
N SER A 59 18.61 -7.87 23.45
CA SER A 59 19.58 -7.56 22.39
C SER A 59 20.63 -8.68 22.26
N GLU A 60 21.10 -8.88 21.03
CA GLU A 60 22.25 -9.76 20.77
C GLU A 60 23.54 -8.98 21.03
N VAL A 61 24.39 -9.51 21.90
CA VAL A 61 25.66 -8.86 22.31
C VAL A 61 26.85 -9.82 22.16
N GLN A 62 28.04 -9.23 22.00
CA GLN A 62 29.31 -9.94 21.95
C GLN A 62 30.14 -9.57 23.17
N ILE A 63 30.61 -10.55 23.89
CA ILE A 63 31.36 -10.36 25.13
C ILE A 63 32.64 -11.22 25.11
N VAL A 64 33.71 -10.66 25.58
CA VAL A 64 34.98 -11.37 25.78
C VAL A 64 35.17 -11.69 27.28
N GLY A 65 35.41 -12.96 27.61
CA GLY A 65 35.60 -13.37 28.98
C GLY A 65 36.08 -14.83 29.08
N LYS A 66 36.01 -15.39 30.26
CA LYS A 66 36.46 -16.75 30.55
C LYS A 66 35.38 -17.56 31.23
N ILE A 67 35.33 -18.86 30.97
CA ILE A 67 34.49 -19.78 31.72
C ILE A 67 35.29 -20.28 32.91
N ILE A 68 34.78 -20.09 34.14
CA ILE A 68 35.45 -20.47 35.39
C ILE A 68 34.87 -21.73 36.01
N ASN A 69 33.60 -22.05 35.72
CA ASN A 69 32.92 -23.21 36.28
C ASN A 69 31.83 -23.72 35.34
N ILE A 70 31.58 -25.03 35.37
CA ILE A 70 30.52 -25.70 34.62
C ILE A 70 29.79 -26.68 35.52
N LYS A 71 28.47 -26.56 35.63
CA LYS A 71 27.63 -27.45 36.44
C LYS A 71 26.40 -27.91 35.64
N THR A 72 25.93 -29.12 35.95
CA THR A 72 24.62 -29.58 35.46
C THR A 72 23.58 -29.30 36.53
N VAL A 73 22.48 -28.64 36.17
CA VAL A 73 21.38 -28.30 37.07
C VAL A 73 20.17 -29.12 36.68
N GLU A 74 19.65 -29.93 37.59
CA GLU A 74 18.44 -30.72 37.38
C GLU A 74 17.19 -29.84 37.59
N GLN A 75 16.23 -29.95 36.68
CA GLN A 75 14.96 -29.19 36.69
C GLN A 75 13.81 -30.19 36.83
N GLY A 76 13.63 -30.94 37.86
CA GLY A 76 12.46 -31.82 38.06
C GLY A 76 11.97 -32.57 36.80
N LYS A 77 11.29 -33.69 36.90
CA LYS A 77 10.77 -34.53 35.78
C LYS A 77 11.82 -34.99 34.75
N GLY A 78 13.05 -35.22 35.19
CA GLY A 78 14.11 -35.79 34.34
C GLY A 78 14.72 -34.83 33.31
N ARG A 79 14.47 -33.52 33.45
CA ARG A 79 15.08 -32.47 32.61
C ARG A 79 16.29 -31.88 33.31
N SER A 80 17.42 -31.80 32.60
CA SER A 80 18.62 -31.11 33.08
C SER A 80 19.06 -30.01 32.13
N ARG A 81 19.78 -29.00 32.63
CA ARG A 81 20.44 -27.98 31.83
C ARG A 81 21.90 -27.85 32.23
N LEU A 82 22.76 -27.61 31.25
CA LEU A 82 24.16 -27.29 31.51
C LEU A 82 24.27 -25.79 31.72
N VAL A 83 24.94 -25.39 32.80
CA VAL A 83 25.15 -23.97 33.14
C VAL A 83 26.66 -23.77 33.35
N ALA A 84 27.22 -22.77 32.66
CA ALA A 84 28.61 -22.35 32.85
C ALA A 84 28.64 -20.91 33.39
N THR A 85 29.51 -20.65 34.36
CA THR A 85 29.77 -19.31 34.85
C THR A 85 30.82 -18.63 33.98
N PHE A 86 30.44 -17.55 33.33
CA PHE A 86 31.27 -16.73 32.46
C PHE A 86 31.61 -15.43 33.12
N VAL A 87 32.84 -14.99 33.10
CA VAL A 87 33.34 -13.81 33.79
C VAL A 87 34.20 -12.97 32.87
N ASP A 88 34.10 -11.66 33.03
CA ASP A 88 35.05 -10.68 32.53
C ASP A 88 35.65 -9.88 33.70
N ASP A 89 36.36 -8.80 33.44
CA ASP A 89 36.93 -7.90 34.43
C ASP A 89 35.86 -7.01 35.17
N THR A 90 34.62 -7.05 34.78
CA THR A 90 33.53 -6.19 35.30
C THR A 90 32.41 -6.93 36.01
N GLY A 91 32.28 -8.25 35.78
CA GLY A 91 31.18 -9.01 36.38
C GLY A 91 31.15 -10.48 35.97
N GLN A 92 30.02 -11.13 36.29
CA GLN A 92 29.75 -12.51 35.94
C GLN A 92 28.33 -12.68 35.38
N MET A 93 28.18 -13.68 34.49
CA MET A 93 26.89 -14.08 33.91
C MET A 93 26.83 -15.60 33.72
N GLU A 94 25.64 -16.15 33.47
CA GLU A 94 25.47 -17.59 33.21
C GLU A 94 25.26 -17.85 31.73
N LEU A 95 25.96 -18.87 31.20
CA LEU A 95 25.71 -19.44 29.88
C LEU A 95 24.92 -20.74 30.07
N VAL A 96 23.81 -20.90 29.34
CA VAL A 96 22.85 -21.99 29.59
C VAL A 96 22.59 -22.80 28.30
N TRP A 97 22.67 -24.14 28.41
CA TRP A 97 22.32 -25.05 27.31
C TRP A 97 21.30 -26.09 27.78
N PHE A 98 20.22 -26.20 26.98
CA PHE A 98 19.15 -27.18 27.22
C PHE A 98 19.34 -28.45 26.40
N GLN A 99 20.10 -28.38 25.31
CA GLN A 99 20.36 -29.49 24.37
C GLN A 99 21.86 -29.61 24.10
N GLY A 100 22.30 -30.82 23.70
CA GLY A 100 23.70 -31.07 23.33
C GLY A 100 24.70 -31.02 24.51
N GLN A 101 24.24 -31.13 25.75
CA GLN A 101 25.01 -30.85 26.97
C GLN A 101 26.31 -31.66 27.07
N LYS A 102 26.29 -32.94 26.68
CA LYS A 102 27.48 -33.84 26.77
C LYS A 102 28.60 -33.34 25.84
N TRP A 103 28.26 -33.09 24.59
CA TRP A 103 29.22 -32.58 23.59
C TRP A 103 29.75 -31.19 23.94
N ILE A 104 28.89 -30.30 24.39
CA ILE A 104 29.26 -28.93 24.79
C ILE A 104 30.22 -28.98 25.99
N ARG A 105 29.93 -29.82 26.99
CA ARG A 105 30.80 -29.98 28.18
C ARG A 105 32.18 -30.47 27.81
N GLU A 106 32.31 -31.39 26.86
CA GLU A 106 33.57 -31.91 26.36
C GLU A 106 34.37 -30.89 25.53
N SER A 107 33.67 -29.95 24.86
CA SER A 107 34.30 -28.94 24.00
C SER A 107 34.78 -27.70 24.75
N ILE A 108 34.22 -27.41 25.94
CA ILE A 108 34.57 -26.22 26.72
C ILE A 108 35.85 -26.40 27.49
N LYS A 109 36.78 -25.48 27.32
CA LYS A 109 38.02 -25.37 28.10
C LYS A 109 37.88 -24.29 29.18
N ILE A 110 38.15 -24.64 30.43
CA ILE A 110 38.05 -23.71 31.56
C ILE A 110 39.26 -22.78 31.58
N ASN A 111 39.09 -21.56 32.03
CA ASN A 111 40.10 -20.49 32.17
C ASN A 111 40.78 -20.03 30.86
N ILE A 112 40.24 -20.40 29.70
CA ILE A 112 40.69 -19.86 28.41
C ILE A 112 39.75 -18.74 27.96
N PRO A 113 40.27 -17.66 27.31
CA PRO A 113 39.44 -16.60 26.80
C PRO A 113 38.58 -17.02 25.61
N TYR A 114 37.26 -16.77 25.74
CA TYR A 114 36.26 -16.96 24.69
C TYR A 114 35.66 -15.64 24.28
N VAL A 115 35.25 -15.55 23.03
CA VAL A 115 34.27 -14.60 22.54
C VAL A 115 32.95 -15.34 22.51
N ILE A 116 31.96 -14.83 23.25
CA ILE A 116 30.59 -15.34 23.26
C ILE A 116 29.67 -14.34 22.54
N PHE A 117 28.67 -14.86 21.81
CA PHE A 117 27.65 -14.05 21.15
C PHE A 117 26.28 -14.68 21.35
N GLY A 118 25.28 -13.86 21.70
CA GLY A 118 23.89 -14.31 21.84
C GLY A 118 23.00 -13.26 22.47
N LYS A 119 21.73 -13.64 22.67
CA LYS A 119 20.75 -12.79 23.37
C LYS A 119 20.95 -12.84 24.86
N VAL A 120 20.96 -11.67 25.49
CA VAL A 120 21.02 -11.55 26.94
C VAL A 120 19.60 -11.45 27.47
N THR A 121 19.34 -12.26 28.51
CA THR A 121 18.13 -12.21 29.32
C THR A 121 18.53 -12.11 30.78
N GLN A 122 17.69 -11.51 31.60
CA GLN A 122 17.92 -11.38 33.04
C GLN A 122 16.96 -12.31 33.78
N PHE A 123 17.49 -13.13 34.67
CA PHE A 123 16.70 -13.96 35.57
C PHE A 123 17.11 -13.66 37.02
N GLY A 124 16.25 -12.99 37.76
CA GLY A 124 16.62 -12.44 39.10
C GLY A 124 17.68 -11.34 38.95
N ALA A 125 18.76 -11.49 39.71
CA ALA A 125 19.89 -10.55 39.70
C ALA A 125 20.98 -10.90 38.67
N THR A 126 20.87 -12.04 37.96
CA THR A 126 21.93 -12.57 37.12
C THR A 126 21.54 -12.47 35.64
N TYR A 127 22.46 -11.97 34.82
CA TYR A 127 22.34 -12.07 33.37
C TYR A 127 22.65 -13.49 32.89
N ASN A 128 21.89 -13.93 31.92
CA ASN A 128 22.17 -15.24 31.29
C ASN A 128 22.03 -15.16 29.76
N MET A 129 22.70 -16.07 29.07
CA MET A 129 22.69 -16.24 27.64
C MET A 129 22.42 -17.70 27.31
N ALA A 130 21.31 -17.95 26.63
CA ALA A 130 20.93 -19.32 26.22
C ALA A 130 21.54 -19.68 24.89
N HIS A 131 22.16 -20.87 24.83
CA HIS A 131 22.81 -21.40 23.61
C HIS A 131 23.73 -20.39 22.90
N PRO A 132 24.72 -19.76 23.61
CA PRO A 132 25.61 -18.80 22.98
C PRO A 132 26.44 -19.45 21.85
N GLU A 133 26.69 -18.64 20.80
CA GLU A 133 27.82 -18.95 19.90
C GLU A 133 29.10 -18.66 20.65
N MET A 134 30.07 -19.61 20.60
CA MET A 134 31.34 -19.50 21.34
C MET A 134 32.51 -19.80 20.42
N GLU A 135 33.56 -19.00 20.54
CA GLU A 135 34.83 -19.21 19.85
C GLU A 135 35.99 -18.86 20.76
N LEU A 136 37.11 -19.53 20.59
CA LEU A 136 38.34 -19.13 21.27
C LEU A 136 38.76 -17.74 20.78
N LEU A 137 39.21 -16.85 21.66
CA LEU A 137 39.61 -15.49 21.32
C LEU A 137 40.71 -15.45 20.25
N GLU A 138 41.63 -16.38 20.25
CA GLU A 138 42.70 -16.49 19.24
C GLU A 138 42.15 -16.87 17.87
N GLU A 139 41.22 -17.83 17.79
CA GLU A 139 40.56 -18.24 16.56
C GLU A 139 39.68 -17.11 16.02
N HIS A 140 39.00 -16.39 16.92
CA HIS A 140 38.21 -15.24 16.56
C HIS A 140 39.04 -14.10 15.95
N LYS A 141 40.21 -13.79 16.52
CA LYS A 141 41.15 -12.79 15.99
C LYS A 141 41.78 -13.21 14.67
N ALA A 142 42.03 -14.50 14.46
CA ALA A 142 42.59 -15.03 13.22
C ALA A 142 41.56 -15.11 12.08
N SER A 143 40.29 -15.16 12.39
CA SER A 143 39.23 -15.18 11.35
C SER A 143 39.04 -13.80 10.79
N LEU A 144 39.32 -13.62 9.48
CA LEU A 144 38.93 -12.43 8.70
C LEU A 144 37.40 -12.33 8.64
N ARG A 145 36.78 -11.78 9.66
CA ARG A 145 35.33 -11.59 9.67
C ARG A 145 34.95 -10.20 9.16
N SER A 146 33.88 -10.18 8.39
CA SER A 146 33.17 -8.95 8.07
C SER A 146 32.75 -8.26 9.38
N ALA A 147 33.01 -6.98 9.49
CA ALA A 147 32.61 -6.15 10.64
C ALA A 147 31.10 -6.26 10.93
N MET A 148 30.33 -6.48 9.88
CA MET A 148 28.88 -6.69 9.91
C MET A 148 28.54 -8.05 9.35
N GLN A 149 28.06 -8.96 10.20
CA GLN A 149 27.69 -10.31 9.77
C GLN A 149 26.29 -10.32 9.15
N PRO A 150 26.13 -10.71 7.87
CA PRO A 150 24.83 -10.83 7.24
C PRO A 150 23.99 -11.97 7.82
N VAL A 151 22.70 -11.75 7.98
CA VAL A 151 21.71 -12.77 8.35
C VAL A 151 20.73 -12.92 7.20
N TYR A 152 20.79 -14.09 6.56
CA TYR A 152 19.96 -14.42 5.40
C TYR A 152 18.58 -14.96 5.79
N PRO A 153 17.58 -14.85 4.90
CA PRO A 153 16.31 -15.54 5.05
C PRO A 153 16.53 -17.05 5.22
N SER A 154 15.78 -17.67 6.13
CA SER A 154 15.84 -19.11 6.37
C SER A 154 14.48 -19.64 6.84
N THR A 155 14.28 -20.95 6.72
CA THR A 155 13.09 -21.65 7.22
C THR A 155 13.51 -22.69 8.28
N GLU A 156 12.57 -23.12 9.11
CA GLU A 156 12.84 -24.19 10.10
C GLU A 156 13.32 -25.47 9.43
N LYS A 157 12.80 -25.80 8.25
CA LYS A 157 13.23 -27.00 7.50
C LYS A 157 14.70 -26.92 7.07
N LEU A 158 15.15 -25.75 6.62
CA LEU A 158 16.58 -25.54 6.29
C LEU A 158 17.44 -25.69 7.50
N GLY A 159 17.06 -25.10 8.64
CA GLY A 159 17.77 -25.23 9.91
C GLY A 159 17.89 -26.67 10.37
N ASN A 160 16.80 -27.44 10.38
CA ASN A 160 16.74 -28.84 10.76
C ASN A 160 17.54 -29.76 9.83
N LYS A 161 17.78 -29.38 8.59
CA LYS A 161 18.61 -30.09 7.61
C LYS A 161 20.07 -29.58 7.54
N GLY A 162 20.48 -28.76 8.51
CA GLY A 162 21.86 -28.28 8.66
C GLY A 162 22.24 -27.14 7.70
N ILE A 163 21.28 -26.48 7.05
CA ILE A 163 21.52 -25.27 6.25
C ILE A 163 21.29 -24.03 7.13
N SER A 164 22.27 -23.79 8.00
CA SER A 164 22.29 -22.62 8.89
C SER A 164 22.79 -21.38 8.16
N ASN A 165 22.61 -20.18 8.78
CA ASN A 165 23.14 -18.91 8.26
C ASN A 165 24.66 -19.00 7.96
N LYS A 166 25.43 -19.72 8.78
CA LYS A 166 26.87 -19.95 8.55
C LYS A 166 27.13 -20.74 7.25
N VAL A 167 26.26 -21.71 6.94
CA VAL A 167 26.37 -22.50 5.70
C VAL A 167 26.02 -21.66 4.50
N ILE A 168 24.95 -20.82 4.56
CA ILE A 168 24.59 -19.90 3.48
C ILE A 168 25.72 -18.90 3.23
N ASN A 169 26.32 -18.36 4.28
CA ASN A 169 27.49 -17.48 4.17
C ASN A 169 28.67 -18.16 3.45
N LYS A 170 28.97 -19.43 3.76
CA LYS A 170 30.01 -20.16 3.06
C LYS A 170 29.66 -20.41 1.58
N MET A 171 28.41 -20.73 1.28
CA MET A 171 27.96 -20.86 -0.10
C MET A 171 28.13 -19.55 -0.86
N MET A 172 27.79 -18.40 -0.24
CA MET A 172 27.97 -17.08 -0.82
C MET A 172 29.47 -16.78 -1.06
N GLN A 173 30.35 -17.07 -0.11
CA GLN A 173 31.80 -16.94 -0.30
C GLN A 173 32.30 -17.78 -1.48
N GLN A 174 31.86 -19.03 -1.56
CA GLN A 174 32.23 -19.93 -2.65
C GLN A 174 31.75 -19.42 -4.01
N LEU A 175 30.52 -18.85 -4.07
CA LEU A 175 29.97 -18.24 -5.26
C LEU A 175 30.86 -17.08 -5.77
N PHE A 176 31.31 -16.20 -4.86
CA PHE A 176 32.18 -15.09 -5.22
C PHE A 176 33.56 -15.56 -5.70
N VAL A 177 34.06 -16.66 -5.16
CA VAL A 177 35.31 -17.29 -5.63
C VAL A 177 35.14 -17.87 -7.03
N GLU A 178 34.07 -18.64 -7.29
CA GLU A 178 33.84 -19.31 -8.58
C GLU A 178 33.52 -18.31 -9.69
N THR A 179 32.81 -17.23 -9.37
CA THR A 179 32.50 -16.14 -10.31
C THR A 179 33.61 -15.11 -10.43
N GLN A 180 34.72 -15.24 -9.67
CA GLN A 180 35.81 -14.26 -9.54
C GLN A 180 35.31 -12.83 -9.19
N ALA A 181 34.13 -12.75 -8.58
CA ALA A 181 33.41 -11.51 -8.27
C ALA A 181 33.26 -10.56 -9.48
N LEU A 182 33.24 -11.09 -10.70
CA LEU A 182 33.09 -10.30 -11.93
C LEU A 182 31.61 -10.24 -12.34
N PHE A 183 30.98 -9.13 -11.99
CA PHE A 183 29.57 -8.88 -12.33
C PHE A 183 29.50 -7.65 -13.25
N SER A 184 28.84 -7.80 -14.40
CA SER A 184 28.75 -6.73 -15.39
C SER A 184 28.00 -5.52 -14.84
N GLU A 185 28.58 -4.31 -15.06
CA GLU A 185 27.89 -3.06 -14.74
C GLU A 185 26.67 -2.88 -15.66
N THR A 186 25.58 -2.41 -15.10
CA THR A 186 24.28 -2.27 -15.78
C THR A 186 23.89 -0.81 -15.97
N LEU A 187 24.41 0.10 -15.15
CA LEU A 187 24.13 1.53 -15.23
C LEU A 187 25.18 2.27 -16.05
N PRO A 188 24.81 3.31 -16.80
CA PRO A 188 25.76 4.18 -17.50
C PRO A 188 26.67 4.92 -16.53
N ASN A 189 27.92 5.20 -16.96
CA ASN A 189 28.91 5.86 -16.11
C ASN A 189 28.46 7.24 -15.63
N TYR A 190 27.76 8.02 -16.47
CA TYR A 190 27.26 9.33 -16.06
C TYR A 190 26.29 9.27 -14.87
N LEU A 191 25.46 8.20 -14.78
CA LEU A 191 24.58 7.98 -13.63
C LEU A 191 25.37 7.61 -12.37
N LEU A 192 26.42 6.79 -12.52
CA LEU A 192 27.30 6.46 -11.40
C LEU A 192 27.97 7.71 -10.84
N ASP A 193 28.45 8.58 -11.69
CA ASP A 193 29.15 9.80 -11.31
C ASP A 193 28.19 10.85 -10.72
N GLU A 194 27.05 11.12 -11.38
CA GLU A 194 26.03 12.10 -10.96
C GLU A 194 25.48 11.75 -9.58
N LEU A 195 25.21 10.46 -9.32
CA LEU A 195 24.61 9.97 -8.09
C LEU A 195 25.64 9.45 -7.07
N LYS A 196 26.93 9.54 -7.39
CA LYS A 196 28.04 9.01 -6.56
C LYS A 196 27.82 7.55 -6.16
N LEU A 197 27.33 6.73 -7.10
CA LEU A 197 27.07 5.32 -6.88
C LEU A 197 28.37 4.50 -6.97
N ILE A 198 28.52 3.54 -6.07
CA ILE A 198 29.63 2.58 -6.17
C ILE A 198 29.36 1.58 -7.32
N PRO A 199 30.44 1.05 -7.96
CA PRO A 199 30.29 0.04 -9.01
C PRO A 199 29.52 -1.21 -8.53
N LYS A 200 28.85 -1.90 -9.45
CA LYS A 200 28.02 -3.07 -9.14
C LYS A 200 28.77 -4.16 -8.41
N ASN A 201 30.01 -4.48 -8.82
CA ASN A 201 30.86 -5.45 -8.12
C ASN A 201 31.10 -5.08 -6.66
N ALA A 202 31.39 -3.80 -6.40
CA ALA A 202 31.61 -3.31 -5.03
C ALA A 202 30.31 -3.35 -4.22
N ALA A 203 29.16 -3.03 -4.84
CA ALA A 203 27.86 -3.09 -4.19
C ALA A 203 27.49 -4.53 -3.80
N LEU A 204 27.57 -5.48 -4.73
CA LEU A 204 27.30 -6.90 -4.47
C LEU A 204 28.27 -7.49 -3.44
N PHE A 205 29.54 -7.10 -3.46
CA PHE A 205 30.47 -7.53 -2.43
C PHE A 205 30.10 -6.99 -1.06
N ASN A 206 29.86 -5.68 -0.92
CA ASN A 206 29.61 -5.06 0.36
C ASN A 206 28.18 -5.32 0.92
N ILE A 207 27.23 -5.79 0.12
CA ILE A 207 25.93 -6.24 0.64
C ILE A 207 26.07 -7.60 1.34
N HIS A 208 26.96 -8.49 0.86
CA HIS A 208 27.18 -9.80 1.43
C HIS A 208 28.34 -9.86 2.45
N PHE A 209 29.37 -9.03 2.26
CA PHE A 209 30.58 -8.98 3.08
C PHE A 209 30.96 -7.53 3.41
N PRO A 210 30.10 -6.80 4.14
CA PRO A 210 30.36 -5.38 4.40
C PRO A 210 31.60 -5.18 5.27
N LYS A 211 32.50 -4.33 4.79
CA LYS A 211 33.72 -3.96 5.52
C LYS A 211 33.46 -2.85 6.55
N SER A 212 32.44 -2.02 6.32
CA SER A 212 32.02 -0.94 7.21
C SER A 212 30.55 -0.63 7.01
N GLN A 213 29.94 0.08 7.97
CA GLN A 213 28.54 0.52 7.88
C GLN A 213 28.31 1.51 6.73
N ASP A 214 29.30 2.39 6.45
CA ASP A 214 29.25 3.33 5.32
C ASP A 214 29.21 2.60 3.97
N LEU A 215 30.07 1.60 3.78
CA LEU A 215 30.10 0.80 2.55
C LEU A 215 28.84 -0.04 2.39
N LEU A 216 28.28 -0.55 3.49
CA LEU A 216 26.98 -1.25 3.47
C LEU A 216 25.84 -0.31 3.03
N ALA A 217 25.79 0.90 3.60
CA ALA A 217 24.78 1.90 3.22
C ALA A 217 24.88 2.29 1.74
N LYS A 218 26.10 2.50 1.22
CA LYS A 218 26.34 2.76 -0.20
C LYS A 218 25.95 1.58 -1.09
N ALA A 219 26.22 0.35 -0.66
CA ALA A 219 25.81 -0.85 -1.38
C ALA A 219 24.29 -1.00 -1.44
N GLN A 220 23.61 -0.81 -0.30
CA GLN A 220 22.14 -0.83 -0.24
C GLN A 220 21.54 0.25 -1.13
N PHE A 221 22.02 1.48 -1.06
CA PHE A 221 21.53 2.57 -1.90
C PHE A 221 21.68 2.25 -3.40
N ARG A 222 22.88 1.77 -3.80
CA ARG A 222 23.17 1.39 -5.19
C ARG A 222 22.22 0.31 -5.73
N LEU A 223 22.01 -0.77 -4.97
CA LEU A 223 21.19 -1.90 -5.39
C LEU A 223 19.70 -1.55 -5.38
N LYS A 224 19.23 -0.80 -4.38
CA LYS A 224 17.85 -0.29 -4.32
C LYS A 224 17.56 0.65 -5.46
N PHE A 225 18.48 1.59 -5.76
CA PHE A 225 18.33 2.50 -6.88
C PHE A 225 18.22 1.72 -8.20
N GLU A 226 19.11 0.76 -8.43
CA GLU A 226 19.09 -0.06 -9.66
C GLU A 226 17.77 -0.81 -9.81
N GLU A 227 17.31 -1.49 -8.77
CA GLU A 227 16.04 -2.23 -8.81
C GLU A 227 14.87 -1.32 -9.15
N LEU A 228 14.74 -0.20 -8.46
CA LEU A 228 13.67 0.77 -8.67
C LEU A 228 13.78 1.48 -10.03
N PHE A 229 14.99 1.76 -10.49
CA PHE A 229 15.25 2.39 -11.79
C PHE A 229 14.80 1.51 -12.96
N PHE A 230 15.15 0.22 -12.96
CA PHE A 230 14.68 -0.71 -13.99
C PHE A 230 13.17 -0.89 -13.97
N ILE A 231 12.55 -0.91 -12.80
CA ILE A 231 11.09 -0.96 -12.69
C ILE A 231 10.47 0.30 -13.30
N GLN A 232 10.98 1.48 -12.98
CA GLN A 232 10.45 2.73 -13.55
C GLN A 232 10.68 2.79 -15.06
N LEU A 233 11.83 2.36 -15.57
CA LEU A 233 12.08 2.25 -17.01
C LEU A 233 11.05 1.35 -17.69
N GLN A 234 10.76 0.17 -17.15
CA GLN A 234 9.77 -0.74 -17.69
C GLN A 234 8.37 -0.12 -17.73
N LEU A 235 7.93 0.49 -16.63
CA LEU A 235 6.61 1.10 -16.52
C LEU A 235 6.43 2.28 -17.48
N ILE A 236 7.43 3.17 -17.54
CA ILE A 236 7.38 4.35 -18.42
C ILE A 236 7.47 3.94 -19.88
N THR A 237 8.36 3.01 -20.23
CA THR A 237 8.47 2.48 -21.62
C THR A 237 7.15 1.85 -22.06
N LYS A 238 6.52 1.04 -21.20
CA LYS A 238 5.21 0.45 -21.51
C LYS A 238 4.16 1.53 -21.77
N ASN A 239 4.11 2.57 -20.95
CA ASN A 239 3.16 3.68 -21.13
C ASN A 239 3.44 4.44 -22.45
N LEU A 240 4.70 4.68 -22.80
CA LEU A 240 5.08 5.30 -24.07
C LEU A 240 4.66 4.44 -25.26
N ILE A 241 4.94 3.13 -25.23
CA ILE A 241 4.51 2.19 -26.29
C ILE A 241 2.99 2.19 -26.43
N ARG A 242 2.25 2.18 -25.31
CA ARG A 242 0.79 2.27 -25.32
C ARG A 242 0.31 3.54 -25.99
N LYS A 243 0.85 4.70 -25.61
CA LYS A 243 0.52 6.00 -26.21
C LYS A 243 0.79 6.06 -27.73
N HIS A 244 1.82 5.36 -28.18
CA HIS A 244 2.12 5.26 -29.63
C HIS A 244 1.20 4.29 -30.37
N LYS A 245 0.82 3.16 -29.73
CA LYS A 245 0.01 2.12 -30.37
C LYS A 245 -1.48 2.40 -30.35
N ILE A 246 -1.99 2.95 -29.26
CA ILE A 246 -3.42 3.21 -29.07
C ILE A 246 -3.67 4.69 -29.37
N LYS A 247 -4.24 4.93 -30.56
CA LYS A 247 -4.68 6.26 -30.95
C LYS A 247 -5.89 6.67 -30.14
N GLY A 248 -5.99 7.94 -29.80
CA GLY A 248 -7.15 8.58 -29.18
C GLY A 248 -7.85 9.50 -30.16
N MET A 249 -9.04 9.95 -29.78
CA MET A 249 -9.80 10.98 -30.50
C MET A 249 -9.45 12.35 -29.90
N PRO A 250 -8.71 13.22 -30.57
CA PRO A 250 -8.29 14.48 -29.97
C PRO A 250 -9.49 15.42 -29.76
N PHE A 251 -9.60 16.00 -28.55
CA PHE A 251 -10.55 17.07 -28.25
C PHE A 251 -9.85 18.40 -28.52
N GLU A 252 -9.99 18.90 -29.74
CA GLU A 252 -9.23 20.07 -30.20
C GLU A 252 -9.78 21.39 -29.63
N LYS A 253 -11.10 21.44 -29.40
CA LYS A 253 -11.81 22.68 -29.05
C LYS A 253 -12.12 22.77 -27.55
N VAL A 254 -12.00 23.99 -27.01
CA VAL A 254 -12.69 24.39 -25.79
C VAL A 254 -13.87 25.20 -26.25
N GLY A 255 -15.05 24.60 -26.23
CA GLY A 255 -16.24 25.20 -26.78
C GLY A 255 -17.10 25.99 -25.79
N GLU A 256 -18.33 26.30 -26.22
CA GLU A 256 -19.21 27.14 -25.44
C GLU A 256 -19.71 26.48 -24.14
N ASN A 257 -20.04 25.17 -24.16
CA ASN A 257 -20.55 24.51 -22.97
C ASN A 257 -19.52 24.53 -21.81
N PHE A 258 -18.25 24.29 -22.12
CA PHE A 258 -17.20 24.38 -21.13
C PHE A 258 -16.97 25.79 -20.62
N THR A 259 -16.88 26.77 -21.53
CA THR A 259 -16.59 28.17 -21.17
C THR A 259 -17.74 28.82 -20.45
N ASP A 260 -18.97 28.56 -20.85
CA ASP A 260 -20.17 29.10 -20.20
C ASP A 260 -20.29 28.51 -18.78
N PHE A 261 -20.13 27.19 -18.61
CA PHE A 261 -20.13 26.58 -17.28
C PHE A 261 -19.03 27.16 -16.39
N TYR A 262 -17.80 27.30 -16.93
CA TYR A 262 -16.67 27.82 -16.16
C TYR A 262 -16.85 29.26 -15.71
N ASN A 263 -17.41 30.11 -16.57
CA ASN A 263 -17.53 31.55 -16.30
C ASN A 263 -18.81 31.93 -15.53
N ASN A 264 -19.91 31.20 -15.75
CA ASN A 264 -21.23 31.65 -15.32
C ASN A 264 -21.94 30.69 -14.35
N HIS A 265 -21.63 29.41 -14.36
CA HIS A 265 -22.42 28.38 -13.65
C HIS A 265 -21.63 27.61 -12.59
N LEU A 266 -20.33 27.88 -12.40
CA LEU A 266 -19.58 27.27 -11.29
C LEU A 266 -20.11 27.78 -9.94
N PRO A 267 -20.50 26.90 -9.03
CA PRO A 267 -21.03 27.31 -7.72
C PRO A 267 -19.92 27.83 -6.77
N PHE A 268 -18.67 27.73 -7.14
CA PHE A 268 -17.50 28.20 -6.36
C PHE A 268 -16.25 28.26 -7.27
N ASP A 269 -15.28 29.06 -6.87
CA ASP A 269 -13.98 29.12 -7.57
C ASP A 269 -13.22 27.80 -7.48
N LEU A 270 -12.65 27.37 -8.60
CA LEU A 270 -11.80 26.20 -8.61
C LEU A 270 -10.50 26.45 -7.84
N THR A 271 -10.06 25.47 -7.06
CA THR A 271 -8.74 25.49 -6.41
C THR A 271 -7.61 25.44 -7.44
N ASN A 272 -6.41 25.84 -7.03
CA ASN A 272 -5.24 25.75 -7.91
C ASN A 272 -4.95 24.30 -8.32
N ALA A 273 -5.16 23.34 -7.42
CA ALA A 273 -5.03 21.92 -7.72
C ALA A 273 -6.03 21.44 -8.78
N GLN A 274 -7.30 21.86 -8.70
CA GLN A 274 -8.32 21.53 -9.70
C GLN A 274 -7.98 22.14 -11.06
N LYS A 275 -7.54 23.42 -11.11
CA LYS A 275 -7.10 24.09 -12.34
C LYS A 275 -5.89 23.39 -12.97
N ARG A 276 -4.89 22.98 -12.16
CA ARG A 276 -3.73 22.22 -12.61
C ARG A 276 -4.15 20.88 -13.22
N VAL A 277 -4.99 20.14 -12.54
CA VAL A 277 -5.47 18.82 -12.99
C VAL A 277 -6.27 18.94 -14.28
N LEU A 278 -7.17 19.92 -14.41
CA LEU A 278 -7.91 20.17 -15.65
C LEU A 278 -6.97 20.48 -16.81
N LYS A 279 -5.89 21.23 -16.58
CA LYS A 279 -4.89 21.52 -17.61
C LYS A 279 -4.13 20.24 -18.02
N GLU A 280 -3.79 19.38 -17.06
CA GLU A 280 -3.15 18.09 -17.35
C GLU A 280 -4.05 17.18 -18.19
N ILE A 281 -5.33 17.05 -17.79
CA ILE A 281 -6.34 16.26 -18.51
C ILE A 281 -6.56 16.83 -19.91
N ARG A 282 -6.69 18.16 -20.02
CA ARG A 282 -6.89 18.84 -21.30
C ARG A 282 -5.74 18.57 -22.29
N ASN A 283 -4.50 18.58 -21.80
CA ASN A 283 -3.34 18.30 -22.64
C ASN A 283 -3.37 16.85 -23.16
N ASP A 284 -3.81 15.90 -22.35
CA ASP A 284 -3.94 14.50 -22.77
C ASP A 284 -5.11 14.33 -23.76
N LEU A 285 -6.28 14.92 -23.49
CA LEU A 285 -7.46 14.87 -24.36
C LEU A 285 -7.20 15.51 -25.75
N GLY A 286 -6.37 16.56 -25.79
CA GLY A 286 -5.95 17.21 -27.03
C GLY A 286 -4.88 16.47 -27.82
N SER A 287 -4.35 15.37 -27.29
CA SER A 287 -3.32 14.55 -27.96
C SER A 287 -3.94 13.48 -28.87
N ASN A 288 -3.15 13.00 -29.87
CA ASN A 288 -3.56 11.87 -30.70
C ASN A 288 -3.47 10.49 -30.00
N ALA A 289 -3.12 10.47 -28.70
CA ALA A 289 -3.03 9.26 -27.90
C ALA A 289 -4.24 9.09 -26.98
N GLN A 290 -4.70 7.88 -26.77
CA GLN A 290 -5.74 7.61 -25.79
C GLN A 290 -5.27 8.05 -24.39
N MET A 291 -6.03 8.96 -23.74
CA MET A 291 -5.85 9.26 -22.34
C MET A 291 -6.27 8.06 -21.48
N ASN A 292 -5.43 7.66 -20.55
CA ASN A 292 -5.76 6.72 -19.49
C ASN A 292 -5.19 7.27 -18.18
N ARG A 293 -6.01 7.97 -17.40
CA ARG A 293 -5.56 8.81 -16.27
C ARG A 293 -6.31 8.48 -14.99
N LEU A 294 -5.57 8.40 -13.89
CA LEU A 294 -6.10 8.31 -12.53
C LEU A 294 -6.20 9.70 -11.92
N LEU A 295 -7.41 10.13 -11.59
CA LEU A 295 -7.70 11.33 -10.81
C LEU A 295 -7.88 10.94 -9.34
N GLN A 296 -6.92 11.33 -8.54
CA GLN A 296 -6.89 11.05 -7.11
C GLN A 296 -7.14 12.32 -6.30
N GLY A 297 -7.96 12.21 -5.28
CA GLY A 297 -8.23 13.33 -4.36
C GLY A 297 -9.08 12.86 -3.20
N ASP A 298 -8.98 13.55 -2.09
CA ASP A 298 -9.73 13.22 -0.88
C ASP A 298 -11.26 13.31 -1.09
N VAL A 299 -12.02 12.79 -0.15
CA VAL A 299 -13.50 12.91 -0.14
C VAL A 299 -13.87 14.40 -0.11
N GLY A 300 -14.64 14.82 -1.12
CA GLY A 300 -15.08 16.21 -1.25
C GLY A 300 -14.03 17.17 -1.80
N SER A 301 -12.95 16.69 -2.42
CA SER A 301 -11.97 17.53 -3.15
C SER A 301 -12.47 18.10 -4.48
N GLY A 302 -13.71 17.76 -4.87
CA GLY A 302 -14.34 18.27 -6.10
C GLY A 302 -14.02 17.46 -7.37
N LYS A 303 -13.71 16.18 -7.26
CA LYS A 303 -13.50 15.29 -8.42
C LYS A 303 -14.66 15.30 -9.40
N THR A 304 -15.91 15.36 -8.89
CA THR A 304 -17.13 15.39 -9.73
C THR A 304 -17.22 16.63 -10.60
N ILE A 305 -16.79 17.80 -10.12
CA ILE A 305 -16.72 19.03 -10.94
C ILE A 305 -15.70 18.86 -12.07
N VAL A 306 -14.53 18.32 -11.77
CA VAL A 306 -13.49 18.02 -12.79
C VAL A 306 -14.04 17.04 -13.83
N ALA A 307 -14.75 15.99 -13.39
CA ALA A 307 -15.38 15.01 -14.27
C ALA A 307 -16.43 15.68 -15.18
N LEU A 308 -17.33 16.52 -14.65
CA LEU A 308 -18.31 17.27 -15.43
C LEU A 308 -17.62 18.15 -16.48
N MET A 309 -16.61 18.92 -16.09
CA MET A 309 -15.89 19.79 -17.03
C MET A 309 -15.21 18.98 -18.16
N CYS A 310 -14.72 17.77 -17.89
CA CYS A 310 -14.21 16.87 -18.92
C CYS A 310 -15.31 16.35 -19.86
N MET A 311 -16.52 16.07 -19.32
CA MET A 311 -17.68 15.66 -20.13
C MET A 311 -18.18 16.81 -21.01
N LEU A 312 -18.14 18.06 -20.53
CA LEU A 312 -18.45 19.26 -21.33
C LEU A 312 -17.45 19.43 -22.47
N LEU A 313 -16.16 19.21 -22.24
CA LEU A 313 -15.15 19.19 -23.31
C LEU A 313 -15.46 18.12 -24.36
N ALA A 314 -15.89 16.92 -23.96
CA ALA A 314 -16.27 15.87 -24.88
C ALA A 314 -17.47 16.33 -25.76
N LYS A 315 -18.51 16.88 -25.14
CA LYS A 315 -19.69 17.42 -25.84
C LYS A 315 -19.31 18.52 -26.83
N ASP A 316 -18.45 19.46 -26.46
CA ASP A 316 -17.97 20.55 -27.32
C ASP A 316 -17.20 20.04 -28.54
N ASN A 317 -16.69 18.83 -28.50
CA ASN A 317 -16.00 18.15 -29.62
C ASN A 317 -16.89 17.12 -30.36
N GLY A 318 -18.19 17.06 -30.04
CA GLY A 318 -19.15 16.17 -30.71
C GLY A 318 -19.09 14.71 -30.22
N PHE A 319 -18.57 14.46 -29.02
CA PHE A 319 -18.48 13.12 -28.43
C PHE A 319 -19.47 12.96 -27.27
N GLN A 320 -19.95 11.74 -27.12
CA GLN A 320 -20.70 11.29 -25.96
C GLN A 320 -19.78 10.94 -24.82
N SER A 321 -20.29 11.00 -23.59
CA SER A 321 -19.54 10.60 -22.39
C SER A 321 -20.35 9.61 -21.55
N CYS A 322 -19.66 8.74 -20.80
CA CYS A 322 -20.29 7.94 -19.76
C CYS A 322 -19.58 8.08 -18.42
N LEU A 323 -20.35 7.96 -17.31
CA LEU A 323 -19.84 7.89 -15.95
C LEU A 323 -20.36 6.62 -15.30
N MET A 324 -19.44 5.71 -14.93
CA MET A 324 -19.74 4.45 -14.30
C MET A 324 -19.45 4.52 -12.79
N ALA A 325 -20.47 4.21 -11.99
CA ALA A 325 -20.39 4.13 -10.55
C ALA A 325 -20.57 2.67 -10.05
N PRO A 326 -19.97 2.27 -8.92
CA PRO A 326 -20.02 0.89 -8.45
C PRO A 326 -21.39 0.47 -7.90
N THR A 327 -22.24 1.41 -7.51
CA THR A 327 -23.56 1.14 -6.93
C THR A 327 -24.62 2.08 -7.52
N GLU A 328 -25.91 1.66 -7.46
CA GLU A 328 -27.03 2.48 -7.93
C GLU A 328 -27.17 3.77 -7.12
N ILE A 329 -26.92 3.71 -5.81
CA ILE A 329 -26.97 4.90 -4.94
C ILE A 329 -25.95 5.96 -5.41
N LEU A 330 -24.73 5.55 -5.70
CA LEU A 330 -23.72 6.47 -6.24
C LEU A 330 -24.04 6.96 -7.63
N ALA A 331 -24.57 6.10 -8.49
CA ALA A 331 -25.01 6.50 -9.82
C ALA A 331 -26.13 7.57 -9.76
N ASN A 332 -27.13 7.37 -8.90
CA ASN A 332 -28.19 8.35 -8.65
C ASN A 332 -27.64 9.65 -8.06
N GLN A 333 -26.68 9.57 -7.13
CA GLN A 333 -26.06 10.76 -6.55
C GLN A 333 -25.31 11.57 -7.61
N HIS A 334 -24.52 10.91 -8.47
CA HIS A 334 -23.83 11.57 -9.58
C HIS A 334 -24.84 12.17 -10.57
N PHE A 335 -25.89 11.42 -10.91
CA PHE A 335 -26.93 11.87 -11.82
C PHE A 335 -27.60 13.16 -11.30
N ASN A 336 -28.10 13.13 -10.06
CA ASN A 336 -28.77 14.29 -9.48
C ASN A 336 -27.81 15.48 -9.35
N GLY A 337 -26.59 15.26 -8.87
CA GLY A 337 -25.61 16.33 -8.70
C GLY A 337 -25.14 16.94 -10.02
N ILE A 338 -24.89 16.12 -11.04
CA ILE A 338 -24.45 16.60 -12.36
C ILE A 338 -25.60 17.29 -13.09
N THR A 339 -26.83 16.75 -13.02
CA THR A 339 -28.02 17.36 -13.61
C THR A 339 -28.30 18.74 -13.01
N GLU A 340 -28.18 18.88 -11.67
CA GLU A 340 -28.36 20.18 -11.01
C GLU A 340 -27.28 21.17 -11.43
N LEU A 341 -26.03 20.76 -11.52
CA LEU A 341 -24.93 21.62 -11.96
C LEU A 341 -25.07 22.05 -13.44
N ALA A 342 -25.58 21.15 -14.27
CA ALA A 342 -25.74 21.40 -15.73
C ALA A 342 -27.11 21.89 -16.15
N LYS A 343 -28.00 22.25 -15.22
CA LYS A 343 -29.42 22.59 -15.52
C LYS A 343 -29.61 23.79 -16.46
N GLU A 344 -28.67 24.72 -16.41
CA GLU A 344 -28.71 25.93 -17.29
C GLU A 344 -28.03 25.68 -18.66
N LEU A 345 -27.39 24.49 -18.82
CA LEU A 345 -26.74 24.07 -20.07
C LEU A 345 -27.69 23.19 -20.88
N ASN A 346 -27.65 23.31 -22.21
CA ASN A 346 -28.43 22.44 -23.09
C ASN A 346 -27.72 21.06 -23.26
N ILE A 347 -27.79 20.20 -22.22
CA ILE A 347 -27.13 18.90 -22.19
C ILE A 347 -28.14 17.83 -21.80
N ASN A 348 -28.24 16.78 -22.63
CA ASN A 348 -29.08 15.63 -22.35
C ASN A 348 -28.33 14.61 -21.47
N ILE A 349 -28.82 14.43 -20.25
CA ILE A 349 -28.22 13.54 -19.24
C ILE A 349 -29.25 12.49 -18.83
N LYS A 350 -28.88 11.20 -18.87
CA LYS A 350 -29.75 10.12 -18.40
C LYS A 350 -29.00 9.14 -17.50
N ILE A 351 -29.78 8.34 -16.78
CA ILE A 351 -29.26 7.30 -15.87
C ILE A 351 -29.72 5.91 -16.29
N LEU A 352 -28.78 4.94 -16.29
CA LEU A 352 -29.04 3.54 -16.58
C LEU A 352 -28.49 2.64 -15.46
N THR A 353 -29.39 2.00 -14.72
CA THR A 353 -29.06 1.09 -13.63
C THR A 353 -29.81 -0.25 -13.78
N GLY A 354 -29.59 -1.18 -12.87
CA GLY A 354 -30.33 -2.44 -12.83
C GLY A 354 -31.84 -2.25 -12.67
N SER A 355 -32.24 -1.22 -11.89
CA SER A 355 -33.66 -0.90 -11.61
C SER A 355 -34.35 -0.05 -12.67
N THR A 356 -33.66 0.44 -13.71
CA THR A 356 -34.24 1.25 -14.78
C THR A 356 -35.32 0.48 -15.54
N LYS A 357 -36.52 1.03 -15.65
CA LYS A 357 -37.69 0.40 -16.31
C LYS A 357 -37.40 0.12 -17.79
N THR A 358 -37.99 -0.94 -18.33
CA THR A 358 -37.79 -1.37 -19.71
C THR A 358 -38.19 -0.29 -20.74
N SER A 359 -39.25 0.49 -20.47
CA SER A 359 -39.66 1.61 -21.29
C SER A 359 -38.56 2.68 -21.42
N ASP A 360 -37.99 3.04 -20.27
CA ASP A 360 -36.97 4.08 -20.18
C ASP A 360 -35.65 3.61 -20.79
N ARG A 361 -35.29 2.33 -20.59
CA ARG A 361 -34.15 1.70 -21.25
C ARG A 361 -34.23 1.80 -22.78
N LYS A 362 -35.42 1.56 -23.36
CA LYS A 362 -35.61 1.65 -24.80
C LYS A 362 -35.31 3.06 -25.32
N ILE A 363 -35.82 4.08 -24.64
CA ILE A 363 -35.59 5.50 -24.99
C ILE A 363 -34.09 5.84 -24.87
N ILE A 364 -33.45 5.38 -23.79
CA ILE A 364 -32.02 5.62 -23.57
C ILE A 364 -31.18 4.99 -24.70
N HIS A 365 -31.49 3.75 -25.08
CA HIS A 365 -30.75 3.08 -26.17
C HIS A 365 -30.93 3.81 -27.49
N GLU A 366 -32.14 4.21 -27.82
CA GLU A 366 -32.46 4.96 -29.04
C GLU A 366 -31.74 6.32 -29.10
N GLU A 367 -31.72 7.06 -27.99
CA GLU A 367 -31.02 8.35 -27.91
C GLU A 367 -29.47 8.18 -27.89
N LEU A 368 -28.94 7.06 -27.38
CA LEU A 368 -27.51 6.77 -27.47
C LEU A 368 -27.09 6.49 -28.92
N GLU A 369 -27.84 5.64 -29.63
CA GLU A 369 -27.53 5.22 -31.00
C GLU A 369 -27.69 6.37 -32.01
N ASN A 370 -28.65 7.27 -31.80
CA ASN A 370 -28.85 8.45 -32.68
C ASN A 370 -27.97 9.66 -32.28
N GLY A 371 -27.23 9.57 -31.16
CA GLY A 371 -26.30 10.62 -30.71
C GLY A 371 -26.92 11.80 -30.00
N THR A 372 -28.23 11.77 -29.66
CA THR A 372 -28.92 12.86 -28.96
C THR A 372 -28.73 12.87 -27.47
N LEU A 373 -28.29 11.73 -26.87
CA LEU A 373 -27.91 11.64 -25.49
C LEU A 373 -26.42 11.98 -25.34
N ASP A 374 -26.11 13.01 -24.55
CA ASP A 374 -24.75 13.53 -24.37
C ASP A 374 -23.97 12.79 -23.26
N ILE A 375 -24.63 12.58 -22.12
CA ILE A 375 -24.02 11.97 -20.92
C ILE A 375 -24.89 10.84 -20.39
N LEU A 376 -24.33 9.63 -20.32
CA LEU A 376 -24.96 8.49 -19.68
C LEU A 376 -24.28 8.16 -18.36
N ILE A 377 -25.01 8.21 -17.27
CA ILE A 377 -24.54 7.83 -15.93
C ILE A 377 -25.14 6.48 -15.56
N GLY A 378 -24.38 5.59 -14.93
CA GLY A 378 -24.95 4.32 -14.51
C GLY A 378 -23.99 3.41 -13.77
N THR A 379 -24.41 2.15 -13.64
CA THR A 379 -23.62 1.09 -13.02
C THR A 379 -23.00 0.17 -14.08
N HIS A 380 -22.68 -1.08 -13.70
CA HIS A 380 -22.24 -2.11 -14.65
C HIS A 380 -23.22 -2.35 -15.81
N ALA A 381 -24.47 -1.88 -15.71
CA ALA A 381 -25.43 -1.92 -16.82
C ALA A 381 -24.90 -1.21 -18.10
N LEU A 382 -24.00 -0.23 -17.95
CA LEU A 382 -23.34 0.45 -19.09
C LEU A 382 -22.46 -0.50 -19.93
N LEU A 383 -22.05 -1.65 -19.35
CA LEU A 383 -21.20 -2.64 -20.00
C LEU A 383 -21.99 -3.67 -20.82
N GLU A 384 -23.32 -3.67 -20.71
CA GLU A 384 -24.19 -4.58 -21.47
C GLU A 384 -23.98 -4.36 -22.98
N ASP A 385 -23.98 -5.43 -23.76
CA ASP A 385 -23.73 -5.37 -25.22
C ASP A 385 -24.80 -4.58 -25.98
N LYS A 386 -26.01 -4.51 -25.42
CA LYS A 386 -27.14 -3.72 -25.95
C LYS A 386 -26.95 -2.20 -25.82
N VAL A 387 -26.03 -1.74 -24.97
CA VAL A 387 -25.72 -0.33 -24.80
C VAL A 387 -24.72 0.07 -25.88
N GLN A 388 -25.22 0.66 -26.97
CA GLN A 388 -24.42 1.12 -28.11
C GLN A 388 -24.38 2.63 -28.12
N PHE A 389 -23.19 3.22 -28.16
CA PHE A 389 -22.98 4.66 -28.30
C PHE A 389 -22.80 5.00 -29.79
N HIS A 390 -23.32 6.16 -30.19
CA HIS A 390 -23.06 6.70 -31.53
C HIS A 390 -21.57 7.08 -31.67
N ASN A 391 -21.04 7.79 -30.66
CA ASN A 391 -19.63 8.23 -30.69
C ASN A 391 -19.10 8.48 -29.26
N LEU A 392 -18.77 7.42 -28.52
CA LEU A 392 -18.24 7.52 -27.16
C LEU A 392 -16.80 8.05 -27.19
N GLY A 393 -16.56 9.27 -26.69
CA GLY A 393 -15.22 9.88 -26.61
C GLY A 393 -14.57 9.81 -25.22
N LEU A 394 -15.39 9.81 -24.16
CA LEU A 394 -14.89 9.83 -22.77
C LEU A 394 -15.65 8.85 -21.87
N ALA A 395 -14.91 7.96 -21.20
CA ALA A 395 -15.43 7.09 -20.16
C ALA A 395 -14.83 7.45 -18.80
N ILE A 396 -15.68 7.74 -17.83
CA ILE A 396 -15.28 8.06 -16.46
C ILE A 396 -15.68 6.90 -15.55
N ILE A 397 -14.76 6.43 -14.71
CA ILE A 397 -14.96 5.31 -13.79
C ILE A 397 -14.72 5.81 -12.38
N ASP A 398 -15.75 5.78 -11.54
CA ASP A 398 -15.61 6.14 -10.12
C ASP A 398 -15.30 4.91 -9.26
N GLU A 399 -14.42 5.07 -8.27
CA GLU A 399 -13.97 4.02 -7.32
C GLU A 399 -13.44 2.75 -8.01
N GLN A 400 -12.39 2.90 -8.79
CA GLN A 400 -11.77 1.85 -9.62
C GLN A 400 -11.52 0.51 -8.91
N HIS A 401 -11.17 0.53 -7.62
CA HIS A 401 -10.83 -0.68 -6.86
C HIS A 401 -11.98 -1.71 -6.77
N ARG A 402 -13.19 -1.31 -7.17
CA ARG A 402 -14.39 -2.17 -7.24
C ARG A 402 -14.66 -2.74 -8.63
N PHE A 403 -13.86 -2.37 -9.63
CA PHE A 403 -14.00 -2.84 -11.02
C PHE A 403 -12.78 -3.62 -11.48
N GLY A 404 -13.00 -4.81 -12.06
CA GLY A 404 -11.94 -5.65 -12.63
C GLY A 404 -11.39 -5.12 -13.96
N VAL A 405 -10.21 -5.61 -14.37
CA VAL A 405 -9.56 -5.28 -15.66
C VAL A 405 -10.45 -5.64 -16.86
N GLU A 406 -11.17 -6.76 -16.78
CA GLU A 406 -12.11 -7.20 -17.83
C GLU A 406 -13.25 -6.20 -18.07
N GLN A 407 -13.77 -5.58 -17.01
CA GLN A 407 -14.86 -4.60 -17.13
C GLN A 407 -14.41 -3.33 -17.82
N ARG A 408 -13.16 -2.89 -17.57
CA ARG A 408 -12.57 -1.74 -18.27
C ARG A 408 -12.35 -2.04 -19.77
N SER A 409 -11.91 -3.25 -20.09
CA SER A 409 -11.69 -3.65 -21.48
C SER A 409 -12.96 -3.67 -22.32
N LYS A 410 -14.14 -3.89 -21.71
CA LYS A 410 -15.43 -3.82 -22.40
C LYS A 410 -15.79 -2.39 -22.81
N LEU A 411 -15.44 -1.37 -21.98
CA LEU A 411 -15.64 0.03 -22.35
C LEU A 411 -14.80 0.44 -23.57
N TRP A 412 -13.58 -0.11 -23.71
CA TRP A 412 -12.71 0.20 -24.85
C TRP A 412 -13.28 -0.30 -26.18
N LYS A 413 -14.14 -1.32 -26.14
CA LYS A 413 -14.77 -1.92 -27.33
C LYS A 413 -16.08 -1.25 -27.72
N LYS A 414 -16.51 -0.21 -27.00
CA LYS A 414 -17.78 0.49 -27.24
C LYS A 414 -17.68 1.52 -28.39
N ASN A 415 -16.50 1.76 -28.93
CA ASN A 415 -16.27 2.57 -30.11
C ASN A 415 -15.14 1.96 -30.96
N ASP A 416 -15.06 2.28 -32.25
CA ASP A 416 -14.00 1.84 -33.17
C ASP A 416 -12.63 2.35 -32.73
N VAL A 417 -12.54 3.61 -32.31
CA VAL A 417 -11.38 4.17 -31.62
C VAL A 417 -11.68 4.16 -30.12
N PRO A 418 -10.82 3.56 -29.29
CA PRO A 418 -11.07 3.48 -27.84
C PRO A 418 -11.28 4.87 -27.23
N PRO A 419 -12.30 5.05 -26.39
CA PRO A 419 -12.55 6.32 -25.70
C PRO A 419 -11.40 6.66 -24.74
N HIS A 420 -11.22 7.93 -24.44
CA HIS A 420 -10.40 8.37 -23.32
C HIS A 420 -10.98 7.85 -22.01
N VAL A 421 -10.12 7.47 -21.08
CA VAL A 421 -10.52 6.91 -19.78
C VAL A 421 -10.00 7.79 -18.65
N LEU A 422 -10.92 8.28 -17.81
CA LEU A 422 -10.63 8.96 -16.57
C LEU A 422 -11.11 8.10 -15.40
N VAL A 423 -10.18 7.61 -14.61
CA VAL A 423 -10.49 6.84 -13.40
C VAL A 423 -10.43 7.75 -12.20
N MET A 424 -11.44 7.73 -11.34
CA MET A 424 -11.48 8.51 -10.11
C MET A 424 -11.37 7.60 -8.88
N THR A 425 -10.71 8.08 -7.84
CA THR A 425 -10.74 7.44 -6.53
C THR A 425 -10.78 8.47 -5.40
N ALA A 426 -11.59 8.17 -4.38
CA ALA A 426 -11.64 8.95 -3.15
C ALA A 426 -10.72 8.39 -2.06
N THR A 427 -10.11 7.22 -2.30
CA THR A 427 -9.06 6.72 -1.42
C THR A 427 -7.73 7.33 -1.84
N PRO A 428 -7.13 8.20 -1.03
CA PRO A 428 -5.78 8.66 -1.29
C PRO A 428 -4.83 7.47 -1.24
N ILE A 429 -4.13 7.24 -2.34
CA ILE A 429 -3.04 6.26 -2.43
C ILE A 429 -1.75 7.06 -2.38
N PRO A 430 -0.75 6.68 -1.55
CA PRO A 430 0.53 7.38 -1.57
C PRO A 430 1.04 7.54 -3.00
N ARG A 431 1.45 8.76 -3.38
CA ARG A 431 1.86 9.08 -4.77
C ARG A 431 2.92 8.11 -5.29
N THR A 432 3.87 7.76 -4.44
CA THR A 432 4.96 6.82 -4.77
C THR A 432 4.43 5.42 -5.09
N LEU A 433 3.48 4.95 -4.29
CA LEU A 433 2.84 3.65 -4.50
C LEU A 433 1.98 3.67 -5.77
N ALA A 434 1.20 4.73 -5.99
CA ALA A 434 0.39 4.91 -7.18
C ALA A 434 1.25 4.87 -8.47
N MET A 435 2.39 5.56 -8.48
CA MET A 435 3.34 5.56 -9.61
C MET A 435 3.97 4.19 -9.89
N SER A 436 4.03 3.31 -8.89
CA SER A 436 4.62 1.98 -9.02
C SER A 436 3.58 0.91 -9.36
N LEU A 437 2.32 1.08 -8.91
CA LEU A 437 1.24 0.10 -9.10
C LEU A 437 0.46 0.32 -10.38
N TYR A 438 0.20 1.58 -10.72
CA TYR A 438 -0.61 1.98 -11.87
C TYR A 438 0.27 2.56 -12.97
N GLY A 439 1.33 1.84 -13.34
CA GLY A 439 2.30 2.28 -14.34
C GLY A 439 1.72 2.49 -15.75
N ASP A 440 0.52 1.98 -16.00
CA ASP A 440 -0.25 2.18 -17.23
C ASP A 440 -1.17 3.42 -17.17
N LEU A 441 -1.31 4.06 -16.00
CA LEU A 441 -2.11 5.27 -15.80
C LEU A 441 -1.20 6.49 -15.59
N ASP A 442 -1.55 7.59 -16.24
CA ASP A 442 -1.06 8.91 -15.84
C ASP A 442 -1.81 9.35 -14.56
N ILE A 443 -1.14 10.04 -13.64
CA ILE A 443 -1.72 10.35 -12.34
C ILE A 443 -1.86 11.86 -12.17
N SER A 444 -3.06 12.29 -11.82
CA SER A 444 -3.39 13.64 -11.38
C SER A 444 -3.90 13.62 -9.94
N VAL A 445 -3.45 14.57 -9.14
CA VAL A 445 -3.79 14.64 -7.72
C VAL A 445 -4.42 16.00 -7.38
N ILE A 446 -5.62 15.97 -6.77
CA ILE A 446 -6.23 17.14 -6.13
C ILE A 446 -5.84 17.09 -4.65
N ASP A 447 -4.84 17.87 -4.30
CA ASP A 447 -4.24 17.95 -2.95
C ASP A 447 -4.71 19.20 -2.18
N GLU A 448 -5.78 19.84 -2.65
CA GLU A 448 -6.43 20.98 -2.00
C GLU A 448 -7.92 20.69 -1.81
N LEU A 449 -8.49 21.16 -0.70
CA LEU A 449 -9.93 21.14 -0.47
C LEU A 449 -10.57 22.44 -0.97
N PRO A 450 -11.83 22.39 -1.44
CA PRO A 450 -12.57 23.59 -1.84
C PRO A 450 -12.65 24.60 -0.69
N PRO A 451 -12.62 25.92 -0.98
CA PRO A 451 -12.72 26.96 0.02
C PRO A 451 -14.06 26.88 0.78
N GLY A 452 -14.06 27.30 2.04
CA GLY A 452 -15.24 27.31 2.92
C GLY A 452 -15.54 26.01 3.67
N ARG A 453 -14.84 24.92 3.38
CA ARG A 453 -14.99 23.67 4.12
C ARG A 453 -14.25 23.72 5.45
N LYS A 454 -14.98 23.49 6.56
CA LYS A 454 -14.38 23.44 7.90
C LYS A 454 -13.70 22.07 8.13
N PRO A 455 -12.49 22.03 8.73
CA PRO A 455 -11.85 20.77 9.11
C PRO A 455 -12.74 19.99 10.09
N ILE A 456 -12.83 18.69 9.90
CA ILE A 456 -13.56 17.79 10.82
C ILE A 456 -12.76 17.65 12.09
N GLN A 457 -13.37 17.98 13.24
CA GLN A 457 -12.75 17.77 14.54
C GLN A 457 -12.82 16.31 14.92
N THR A 458 -11.67 15.63 14.91
CA THR A 458 -11.57 14.21 15.26
C THR A 458 -11.09 14.08 16.70
N VAL A 459 -11.80 13.30 17.50
CA VAL A 459 -11.44 13.03 18.90
C VAL A 459 -11.46 11.53 19.20
N HIS A 460 -10.50 11.07 19.98
CA HIS A 460 -10.44 9.72 20.50
C HIS A 460 -11.01 9.67 21.93
N ARG A 461 -11.88 8.70 22.22
CA ARG A 461 -12.49 8.48 23.53
C ARG A 461 -12.51 6.99 23.86
N TYR A 462 -12.28 6.69 25.15
CA TYR A 462 -12.44 5.33 25.65
C TYR A 462 -13.89 5.08 26.06
N ASP A 463 -14.30 3.81 26.10
CA ASP A 463 -15.65 3.39 26.48
C ASP A 463 -16.12 3.97 27.82
N SER A 464 -15.22 4.22 28.77
CA SER A 464 -15.52 4.88 30.03
C SER A 464 -16.09 6.30 29.88
N ASN A 465 -15.89 6.95 28.74
CA ASN A 465 -16.41 8.28 28.44
C ASN A 465 -17.76 8.26 27.69
N ARG A 466 -18.37 7.10 27.49
CA ARG A 466 -19.58 6.90 26.68
C ARG A 466 -20.73 7.84 27.08
N LEU A 467 -21.00 8.01 28.36
CA LEU A 467 -22.06 8.91 28.84
C LEU A 467 -21.83 10.38 28.45
N LYS A 468 -20.56 10.83 28.43
CA LYS A 468 -20.22 12.20 27.99
C LYS A 468 -20.45 12.35 26.47
N VAL A 469 -20.13 11.30 25.71
CA VAL A 469 -20.40 11.27 24.27
C VAL A 469 -21.90 11.31 24.01
N TRP A 470 -22.70 10.48 24.70
CA TRP A 470 -24.16 10.49 24.54
C TRP A 470 -24.78 11.85 24.87
N LYS A 471 -24.29 12.53 25.91
CA LYS A 471 -24.74 13.90 26.23
C LYS A 471 -24.46 14.84 25.06
N PHE A 472 -23.22 14.81 24.53
CA PHE A 472 -22.85 15.62 23.36
C PHE A 472 -23.74 15.33 22.13
N LEU A 473 -24.05 14.04 21.86
CA LEU A 473 -24.94 13.69 20.76
C LEU A 473 -26.35 14.27 20.95
N LYS A 474 -26.90 14.22 22.16
CA LYS A 474 -28.22 14.82 22.48
C LYS A 474 -28.20 16.33 22.26
N ASP A 475 -27.11 17.01 22.65
CA ASP A 475 -26.95 18.44 22.43
C ASP A 475 -26.88 18.78 20.92
N GLU A 476 -26.23 17.96 20.10
CA GLU A 476 -26.16 18.14 18.65
C GLU A 476 -27.51 17.85 17.97
N ILE A 477 -28.25 16.83 18.40
CA ILE A 477 -29.61 16.53 17.90
C ILE A 477 -30.57 17.67 18.26
N ALA A 478 -30.44 18.26 19.45
CA ALA A 478 -31.26 19.41 19.87
C ALA A 478 -31.03 20.67 18.98
N LYS A 479 -29.84 20.76 18.34
CA LYS A 479 -29.54 21.78 17.30
C LYS A 479 -30.07 21.40 15.90
N GLY A 480 -30.82 20.30 15.78
CA GLY A 480 -31.35 19.80 14.52
C GLY A 480 -30.35 19.00 13.68
N ARG A 481 -29.21 18.56 14.24
CA ARG A 481 -28.18 17.78 13.54
C ARG A 481 -28.50 16.30 13.52
N GLN A 482 -27.95 15.60 12.53
CA GLN A 482 -28.05 14.14 12.39
C GLN A 482 -26.71 13.48 12.65
N ILE A 483 -26.78 12.22 13.09
CA ILE A 483 -25.63 11.48 13.62
C ILE A 483 -25.51 10.14 12.95
N TYR A 484 -24.30 9.74 12.55
CA TYR A 484 -23.93 8.38 12.19
C TYR A 484 -23.26 7.68 13.37
N ILE A 485 -23.65 6.43 13.64
CA ILE A 485 -22.98 5.52 14.56
C ILE A 485 -22.62 4.25 13.80
N VAL A 486 -21.33 3.95 13.66
CA VAL A 486 -20.85 2.85 12.81
C VAL A 486 -20.16 1.79 13.65
N TYR A 487 -20.57 0.54 13.46
CA TYR A 487 -19.99 -0.66 14.08
C TYR A 487 -19.08 -1.40 13.09
N PRO A 488 -17.98 -2.03 13.54
CA PRO A 488 -17.11 -2.82 12.67
C PRO A 488 -17.80 -4.12 12.23
N LEU A 489 -17.39 -4.61 11.04
CA LEU A 489 -17.67 -5.99 10.62
C LEU A 489 -16.56 -6.91 11.17
N ILE A 490 -16.94 -8.04 11.76
CA ILE A 490 -16.01 -9.07 12.21
C ILE A 490 -15.90 -10.10 11.08
N GLN A 491 -14.78 -10.16 10.39
CA GLN A 491 -14.57 -11.00 9.19
C GLN A 491 -14.79 -12.51 9.42
N GLU A 492 -14.82 -12.98 10.66
CA GLU A 492 -14.88 -14.41 10.97
C GLU A 492 -16.29 -14.98 11.09
N SER A 493 -17.33 -14.16 11.23
CA SER A 493 -18.72 -14.64 11.35
C SER A 493 -19.76 -13.55 11.10
N GLU A 494 -20.45 -13.61 9.95
CA GLU A 494 -21.61 -12.75 9.64
C GLU A 494 -22.74 -12.79 10.70
N LYS A 495 -22.82 -13.90 11.48
CA LYS A 495 -23.80 -14.02 12.57
C LYS A 495 -23.40 -13.19 13.79
N MET A 496 -22.11 -13.10 14.10
CA MET A 496 -21.61 -12.28 15.22
C MET A 496 -21.72 -10.80 14.90
N ASP A 497 -21.38 -10.37 13.67
CA ASP A 497 -21.53 -8.98 13.23
C ASP A 497 -22.95 -8.45 13.38
N TYR A 498 -23.92 -9.27 13.00
CA TYR A 498 -25.33 -8.92 13.15
C TYR A 498 -25.74 -8.81 14.62
N LYS A 499 -25.24 -9.71 15.45
CA LYS A 499 -25.52 -9.69 16.91
C LYS A 499 -24.92 -8.45 17.56
N ASP A 500 -23.65 -8.15 17.31
CA ASP A 500 -22.95 -6.97 17.86
C ASP A 500 -23.65 -5.67 17.44
N LEU A 501 -24.10 -5.58 16.19
CA LEU A 501 -24.88 -4.46 15.71
C LEU A 501 -26.23 -4.33 16.42
N MET A 502 -26.96 -5.44 16.61
CA MET A 502 -28.28 -5.44 17.26
C MET A 502 -28.17 -5.15 18.75
N ASP A 503 -27.16 -5.70 19.44
CA ASP A 503 -26.86 -5.38 20.84
C ASP A 503 -26.52 -3.88 20.99
N GLY A 504 -25.76 -3.34 20.06
CA GLY A 504 -25.45 -1.91 19.97
C GLY A 504 -26.69 -1.07 19.71
N TYR A 505 -27.54 -1.47 18.76
CA TYR A 505 -28.80 -0.79 18.45
C TYR A 505 -29.76 -0.76 19.66
N GLU A 506 -29.92 -1.89 20.37
CA GLU A 506 -30.73 -1.96 21.59
C GLU A 506 -30.19 -1.04 22.70
N SER A 507 -28.85 -0.99 22.84
CA SER A 507 -28.22 -0.08 23.80
C SER A 507 -28.49 1.38 23.47
N ILE A 508 -28.34 1.76 22.18
CA ILE A 508 -28.60 3.12 21.72
C ILE A 508 -30.08 3.47 21.87
N SER A 509 -31.00 2.55 21.56
CA SER A 509 -32.44 2.76 21.67
C SER A 509 -32.90 3.02 23.11
N ARG A 510 -32.20 2.44 24.10
CA ARG A 510 -32.44 2.74 25.52
C ARG A 510 -32.01 4.14 25.91
N ASP A 511 -30.88 4.60 25.39
CA ASP A 511 -30.32 5.93 25.69
C ASP A 511 -31.01 7.04 24.88
N PHE A 512 -31.59 6.70 23.72
CA PHE A 512 -32.29 7.60 22.79
C PHE A 512 -33.71 7.08 22.50
N PRO A 513 -34.63 7.16 23.49
CA PRO A 513 -35.96 6.56 23.36
C PRO A 513 -36.90 7.34 22.44
N LEU A 514 -37.82 6.60 21.81
CA LEU A 514 -38.98 7.19 21.11
C LEU A 514 -39.93 7.84 22.12
N PRO A 515 -40.69 8.85 21.74
CA PRO A 515 -40.76 9.50 20.42
C PRO A 515 -39.72 10.61 20.23
N GLN A 516 -38.89 10.90 21.27
CA GLN A 516 -37.97 12.04 21.28
C GLN A 516 -36.85 11.90 20.25
N TYR A 517 -36.38 10.65 20.02
CA TYR A 517 -35.34 10.33 19.08
C TYR A 517 -35.78 9.21 18.12
N SER A 518 -35.54 9.39 16.83
CA SER A 518 -35.83 8.38 15.81
C SER A 518 -34.54 7.84 15.23
N ILE A 519 -34.43 6.50 15.12
CA ILE A 519 -33.22 5.80 14.72
C ILE A 519 -33.51 4.97 13.46
N SER A 520 -32.67 5.13 12.44
CA SER A 520 -32.59 4.24 11.28
C SER A 520 -31.46 3.22 11.49
N ILE A 521 -31.66 2.00 10.99
CA ILE A 521 -30.63 0.94 11.00
C ILE A 521 -30.33 0.45 9.58
N VAL A 522 -29.04 0.30 9.24
CA VAL A 522 -28.62 -0.20 7.92
C VAL A 522 -27.47 -1.19 8.07
N HIS A 523 -27.66 -2.40 7.51
CA HIS A 523 -26.65 -3.46 7.55
C HIS A 523 -26.65 -4.34 6.30
N GLY A 524 -25.60 -5.16 6.13
CA GLY A 524 -25.39 -5.99 4.94
C GLY A 524 -26.50 -6.96 4.58
N LYS A 525 -27.22 -7.49 5.59
CA LYS A 525 -28.28 -8.50 5.41
C LYS A 525 -29.65 -7.95 5.01
N MET A 526 -29.83 -6.63 5.02
CA MET A 526 -31.10 -6.03 4.60
C MET A 526 -31.29 -6.20 3.10
N LYS A 527 -32.55 -6.34 2.68
CA LYS A 527 -32.91 -6.27 1.27
C LYS A 527 -32.59 -4.87 0.70
N PRO A 528 -32.21 -4.76 -0.56
CA PRO A 528 -31.89 -3.45 -1.16
C PRO A 528 -32.97 -2.40 -0.94
N ALA A 529 -34.26 -2.75 -1.13
CA ALA A 529 -35.38 -1.83 -0.95
C ALA A 529 -35.52 -1.31 0.50
N ASP A 530 -35.25 -2.18 1.50
CA ASP A 530 -35.31 -1.78 2.91
C ASP A 530 -34.14 -0.84 3.27
N LYS A 531 -32.94 -1.11 2.69
CA LYS A 531 -31.79 -0.21 2.84
C LYS A 531 -32.07 1.16 2.26
N ASP A 532 -32.63 1.21 1.05
CA ASP A 532 -32.93 2.44 0.34
C ASP A 532 -33.97 3.25 1.11
N GLU A 533 -34.99 2.61 1.70
CA GLU A 533 -35.99 3.28 2.52
C GLU A 533 -35.40 3.85 3.80
N GLU A 534 -34.59 3.11 4.56
CA GLU A 534 -33.95 3.60 5.78
C GLU A 534 -32.97 4.75 5.47
N MET A 535 -32.22 4.64 4.37
CA MET A 535 -31.35 5.71 3.91
C MET A 535 -32.13 6.96 3.48
N ARG A 536 -33.28 6.79 2.81
CA ARG A 536 -34.17 7.87 2.42
C ARG A 536 -34.76 8.59 3.64
N ARG A 537 -35.24 7.84 4.63
CA ARG A 537 -35.76 8.40 5.90
C ARG A 537 -34.73 9.26 6.60
N PHE A 538 -33.47 8.81 6.61
CA PHE A 538 -32.38 9.56 7.21
C PHE A 538 -32.01 10.80 6.36
N SER A 539 -31.91 10.68 5.05
CA SER A 539 -31.60 11.81 4.17
C SER A 539 -32.66 12.90 4.17
N GLU A 540 -33.94 12.53 4.34
CA GLU A 540 -35.08 13.45 4.48
C GLU A 540 -35.20 14.06 5.89
N GLY A 541 -34.30 13.72 6.84
CA GLY A 541 -34.34 14.23 8.21
C GLY A 541 -35.43 13.62 9.10
N LYS A 542 -36.09 12.53 8.66
CA LYS A 542 -37.12 11.83 9.44
C LYS A 542 -36.56 11.05 10.63
N THR A 543 -35.25 10.76 10.60
CA THR A 543 -34.54 10.11 11.68
C THR A 543 -33.31 10.89 12.10
N ASN A 544 -33.03 10.92 13.41
CA ASN A 544 -31.94 11.67 14.00
C ASN A 544 -30.61 10.93 13.96
N ILE A 545 -30.67 9.61 14.13
CA ILE A 545 -29.50 8.74 14.24
C ILE A 545 -29.60 7.65 13.18
N MET A 546 -28.49 7.40 12.50
CA MET A 546 -28.32 6.20 11.69
C MET A 546 -27.30 5.28 12.32
N VAL A 547 -27.72 4.09 12.68
CA VAL A 547 -26.85 3.02 13.16
C VAL A 547 -26.55 2.07 12.01
N ALA A 548 -25.29 1.82 11.73
CA ALA A 548 -24.92 0.98 10.60
C ALA A 548 -23.62 0.20 10.80
N THR A 549 -23.43 -0.82 9.97
CA THR A 549 -22.13 -1.43 9.75
C THR A 549 -21.36 -0.66 8.67
N THR A 550 -20.16 -1.12 8.31
CA THR A 550 -19.27 -0.50 7.29
C THR A 550 -19.91 -0.30 5.90
N VAL A 551 -21.15 -0.80 5.68
CA VAL A 551 -21.91 -0.62 4.42
C VAL A 551 -22.11 0.87 4.05
N ILE A 552 -21.99 1.79 5.04
CA ILE A 552 -22.05 3.25 4.81
C ILE A 552 -20.80 3.80 4.09
N GLU A 553 -19.77 3.01 3.88
CA GLU A 553 -18.58 3.43 3.11
C GLU A 553 -18.97 3.94 1.71
N VAL A 554 -20.16 3.60 1.22
CA VAL A 554 -20.61 3.90 -0.14
C VAL A 554 -21.83 4.82 -0.16
N GLY A 555 -21.59 6.10 -0.45
CA GLY A 555 -22.44 6.83 -1.40
C GLY A 555 -23.52 7.74 -0.88
N VAL A 556 -23.88 7.88 0.40
CA VAL A 556 -24.97 8.81 0.75
C VAL A 556 -24.44 10.14 1.25
N ASN A 557 -24.86 11.20 0.57
CA ASN A 557 -24.59 12.58 0.98
C ASN A 557 -25.74 13.12 1.83
N VAL A 558 -25.52 13.30 3.13
CA VAL A 558 -26.49 13.93 4.04
C VAL A 558 -25.82 15.19 4.63
N PRO A 559 -26.02 16.37 4.06
CA PRO A 559 -25.35 17.61 4.49
C PRO A 559 -25.59 17.94 5.97
N ASN A 560 -26.76 17.56 6.51
CA ASN A 560 -27.12 17.80 7.91
C ASN A 560 -26.48 16.82 8.90
N ALA A 561 -25.88 15.72 8.43
CA ALA A 561 -25.16 14.78 9.30
C ALA A 561 -23.80 15.36 9.65
N SER A 562 -23.67 15.88 10.88
CA SER A 562 -22.49 16.59 11.36
C SER A 562 -21.63 15.77 12.32
N VAL A 563 -22.12 14.64 12.85
CA VAL A 563 -21.38 13.80 13.79
C VAL A 563 -21.27 12.37 13.28
N MET A 564 -20.04 11.85 13.30
CA MET A 564 -19.70 10.44 13.04
C MET A 564 -19.14 9.83 14.31
N VAL A 565 -19.80 8.81 14.84
CA VAL A 565 -19.27 7.98 15.94
C VAL A 565 -18.84 6.64 15.35
N ILE A 566 -17.60 6.23 15.58
CA ILE A 566 -17.07 4.95 15.13
C ILE A 566 -16.79 4.10 16.37
N GLU A 567 -17.59 3.07 16.56
CA GLU A 567 -17.48 2.12 17.65
C GLU A 567 -16.37 1.11 17.40
N SER A 568 -15.64 0.74 18.45
CA SER A 568 -14.47 -0.17 18.35
C SER A 568 -13.51 0.24 17.22
N ALA A 569 -13.17 1.53 17.17
CA ALA A 569 -12.38 2.14 16.10
C ALA A 569 -11.00 1.46 15.89
N GLU A 570 -10.46 0.79 16.92
CA GLU A 570 -9.23 0.00 16.84
C GLU A 570 -9.31 -1.18 15.87
N ARG A 571 -10.51 -1.62 15.49
CA ARG A 571 -10.74 -2.73 14.55
C ARG A 571 -10.72 -2.30 13.08
N PHE A 572 -10.78 -0.99 12.83
CA PHE A 572 -10.76 -0.44 11.47
C PHE A 572 -9.34 -0.12 10.99
N GLY A 573 -9.14 -0.24 9.68
CA GLY A 573 -7.96 0.30 9.03
C GLY A 573 -8.03 1.83 8.90
N LEU A 574 -6.86 2.49 8.79
CA LEU A 574 -6.80 3.95 8.66
C LEU A 574 -7.58 4.48 7.46
N SER A 575 -7.46 3.81 6.31
CA SER A 575 -8.20 4.19 5.09
C SER A 575 -9.71 4.12 5.30
N GLN A 576 -10.22 3.11 6.01
CA GLN A 576 -11.65 2.98 6.34
C GLN A 576 -12.11 4.08 7.31
N LEU A 577 -11.34 4.34 8.38
CA LEU A 577 -11.63 5.42 9.32
C LEU A 577 -11.70 6.78 8.60
N HIS A 578 -10.78 7.02 7.67
CA HIS A 578 -10.74 8.24 6.87
C HIS A 578 -11.96 8.38 5.94
N GLN A 579 -12.35 7.30 5.28
CA GLN A 579 -13.55 7.27 4.43
C GLN A 579 -14.83 7.52 5.25
N LEU A 580 -14.97 6.88 6.42
CA LEU A 580 -16.10 7.10 7.33
C LEU A 580 -16.13 8.55 7.84
N ARG A 581 -14.99 9.09 8.27
CA ARG A 581 -14.87 10.50 8.65
C ARG A 581 -15.33 11.43 7.54
N GLY A 582 -14.99 11.14 6.30
CA GLY A 582 -15.37 11.94 5.12
C GLY A 582 -16.87 11.92 4.79
N ARG A 583 -17.69 11.12 5.48
CA ARG A 583 -19.17 11.12 5.34
C ARG A 583 -19.84 12.29 6.05
N VAL A 584 -19.16 12.92 6.98
CA VAL A 584 -19.58 14.18 7.61
C VAL A 584 -18.73 15.34 7.09
N GLY A 585 -19.03 16.58 7.48
CA GLY A 585 -18.29 17.75 7.03
C GLY A 585 -18.63 18.21 5.61
N ARG A 586 -19.85 17.92 5.14
CA ARG A 586 -20.35 18.33 3.83
C ARG A 586 -21.28 19.56 3.87
N GLY A 587 -21.71 19.94 5.08
CA GLY A 587 -22.46 21.17 5.34
C GLY A 587 -21.53 22.33 5.75
N ALA A 588 -22.11 23.52 5.91
CA ALA A 588 -21.39 24.74 6.35
C ALA A 588 -20.99 24.73 7.84
N GLU A 589 -21.56 23.82 8.61
CA GLU A 589 -21.39 23.75 10.04
C GLU A 589 -20.19 22.88 10.48
N GLN A 590 -19.73 23.08 11.70
CA GLN A 590 -18.66 22.28 12.28
C GLN A 590 -19.10 20.82 12.41
N SER A 591 -18.26 19.91 11.95
CA SER A 591 -18.49 18.47 12.03
C SER A 591 -17.46 17.77 12.91
N TYR A 592 -17.88 16.64 13.48
CA TYR A 592 -17.11 15.89 14.48
C TYR A 592 -17.01 14.42 14.10
N CYS A 593 -15.84 13.84 14.37
CA CYS A 593 -15.62 12.40 14.26
C CYS A 593 -15.12 11.88 15.60
N ILE A 594 -15.88 10.99 16.24
CA ILE A 594 -15.59 10.44 17.55
C ILE A 594 -15.18 8.98 17.39
N LEU A 595 -13.93 8.67 17.73
CA LEU A 595 -13.38 7.32 17.69
C LEU A 595 -13.51 6.70 19.07
N MET A 596 -14.39 5.72 19.23
CA MET A 596 -14.60 4.98 20.47
C MET A 596 -13.73 3.72 20.49
N THR A 597 -13.01 3.49 21.59
CA THR A 597 -12.14 2.31 21.72
C THR A 597 -12.18 1.71 23.12
N SER A 598 -11.76 0.45 23.22
CA SER A 598 -11.44 -0.17 24.50
C SER A 598 -10.18 0.44 25.13
N HIS A 599 -9.95 0.20 26.43
CA HIS A 599 -8.75 0.69 27.13
C HIS A 599 -7.45 -0.02 26.69
N LYS A 600 -7.54 -1.26 26.23
CA LYS A 600 -6.38 -2.06 25.80
C LYS A 600 -6.16 -1.91 24.31
N LEU A 601 -5.22 -1.04 23.93
CA LEU A 601 -4.85 -0.82 22.52
C LEU A 601 -3.44 -1.40 22.25
N SER A 602 -3.29 -2.05 21.11
CA SER A 602 -1.98 -2.37 20.54
C SER A 602 -1.23 -1.09 20.15
N ASN A 603 0.09 -1.16 19.97
CA ASN A 603 0.88 -0.02 19.52
C ASN A 603 0.40 0.51 18.17
N ASP A 604 0.09 -0.38 17.23
CA ASP A 604 -0.42 0.00 15.91
C ASP A 604 -1.79 0.69 16.00
N SER A 605 -2.68 0.22 16.91
CA SER A 605 -3.97 0.86 17.14
C SER A 605 -3.82 2.26 17.75
N LYS A 606 -2.84 2.45 18.64
CA LYS A 606 -2.53 3.78 19.19
C LYS A 606 -2.07 4.74 18.08
N ILE A 607 -1.12 4.31 17.26
CA ILE A 607 -0.62 5.11 16.13
C ILE A 607 -1.76 5.47 15.17
N ARG A 608 -2.69 4.52 14.89
CA ARG A 608 -3.87 4.79 14.05
C ARG A 608 -4.77 5.87 14.64
N MET A 609 -5.12 5.76 15.94
CA MET A 609 -5.95 6.76 16.62
C MET A 609 -5.27 8.13 16.67
N GLU A 610 -4.00 8.19 17.05
CA GLU A 610 -3.20 9.42 17.07
C GLU A 610 -3.13 10.08 15.69
N THR A 611 -2.92 9.29 14.62
CA THR A 611 -2.89 9.80 13.25
C THR A 611 -4.22 10.42 12.85
N MET A 612 -5.34 9.74 13.11
CA MET A 612 -6.67 10.25 12.80
C MET A 612 -7.04 11.53 13.54
N VAL A 613 -6.56 11.69 14.77
CA VAL A 613 -6.77 12.91 15.58
C VAL A 613 -5.88 14.06 15.09
N ARG A 614 -4.63 13.76 14.72
CA ARG A 614 -3.62 14.74 14.35
C ARG A 614 -3.85 15.40 12.98
N THR A 615 -4.29 14.61 12.00
CA THR A 615 -4.38 15.10 10.61
C THR A 615 -5.72 14.79 9.94
N ASN A 616 -6.15 15.72 9.08
CA ASN A 616 -7.28 15.53 8.17
C ASN A 616 -6.81 15.19 6.74
N ASP A 617 -5.50 15.25 6.47
CA ASP A 617 -4.94 14.94 5.15
C ASP A 617 -4.98 13.43 4.87
N GLY A 618 -5.80 13.04 3.89
CA GLY A 618 -5.95 11.64 3.47
C GLY A 618 -4.67 11.04 2.90
N PHE A 619 -3.79 11.83 2.29
CA PHE A 619 -2.50 11.34 1.77
C PHE A 619 -1.54 10.99 2.91
N GLU A 620 -1.46 11.84 3.93
CA GLU A 620 -0.68 11.57 5.14
C GLU A 620 -1.20 10.32 5.87
N ILE A 621 -2.53 10.20 6.00
CA ILE A 621 -3.17 9.02 6.60
C ILE A 621 -2.83 7.75 5.82
N SER A 622 -2.88 7.81 4.49
CA SER A 622 -2.56 6.64 3.65
C SER A 622 -1.07 6.27 3.70
N GLU A 623 -0.16 7.24 3.87
CA GLU A 623 1.26 6.95 4.10
C GLU A 623 1.50 6.22 5.43
N VAL A 624 0.78 6.60 6.49
CA VAL A 624 0.87 5.91 7.79
C VAL A 624 0.23 4.51 7.71
N ASP A 625 -0.92 4.37 7.03
CA ASP A 625 -1.57 3.07 6.82
C ASP A 625 -0.64 2.09 6.07
N LEU A 626 0.04 2.59 5.04
CA LEU A 626 1.04 1.83 4.29
C LEU A 626 2.23 1.39 5.16
N LYS A 627 2.71 2.26 6.06
CA LYS A 627 3.80 1.93 6.99
C LYS A 627 3.41 0.85 8.00
N LEU A 628 2.17 0.88 8.50
CA LEU A 628 1.68 -0.07 9.50
C LEU A 628 1.38 -1.45 8.91
N ARG A 629 0.78 -1.51 7.70
CA ARG A 629 0.40 -2.78 7.06
C ARG A 629 1.53 -3.41 6.25
N GLY A 630 2.48 -2.60 5.78
CA GLY A 630 3.44 -3.00 4.77
C GLY A 630 2.83 -3.06 3.35
N PRO A 631 3.68 -3.11 2.30
CA PRO A 631 3.22 -3.08 0.91
C PRO A 631 2.42 -4.32 0.48
N GLY A 632 2.61 -5.48 1.14
CA GLY A 632 1.96 -6.75 0.78
C GLY A 632 0.47 -6.83 1.10
N ASP A 633 0.02 -6.20 2.19
CA ASP A 633 -1.38 -6.31 2.65
C ASP A 633 -2.32 -5.31 1.95
N ILE A 634 -1.80 -4.19 1.44
CA ILE A 634 -2.62 -3.19 0.73
C ILE A 634 -3.06 -3.69 -0.65
N MET A 635 -2.26 -4.58 -1.24
CA MET A 635 -2.52 -5.10 -2.58
C MET A 635 -3.53 -6.24 -2.64
N GLY A 636 -3.99 -6.77 -1.50
CA GLY A 636 -4.93 -7.89 -1.41
C GLY A 636 -4.45 -9.15 -2.15
N LYS A 637 -4.78 -10.32 -1.67
CA LYS A 637 -4.40 -11.61 -2.28
C LYS A 637 -4.90 -11.84 -3.72
N GLN A 638 -5.66 -10.91 -4.28
CA GLN A 638 -6.34 -11.08 -5.59
C GLN A 638 -5.90 -10.09 -6.69
N GLN A 639 -5.11 -9.06 -6.41
CA GLN A 639 -4.52 -8.25 -7.49
C GLN A 639 -3.12 -8.78 -7.78
N SER A 640 -3.03 -9.67 -8.74
CA SER A 640 -1.85 -10.35 -9.27
C SER A 640 -0.92 -9.40 -10.03
N GLY A 641 -0.35 -8.42 -9.35
CA GLY A 641 0.58 -7.43 -9.92
C GLY A 641 1.62 -6.95 -8.91
N VAL A 642 1.82 -7.71 -7.82
CA VAL A 642 2.80 -7.34 -6.78
C VAL A 642 4.19 -7.31 -7.41
N LEU A 643 4.81 -6.12 -7.41
CA LEU A 643 6.23 -5.96 -7.72
C LEU A 643 7.03 -6.79 -6.71
N ASN A 644 7.62 -7.89 -7.17
CA ASN A 644 8.42 -8.75 -6.32
C ASN A 644 9.80 -8.11 -6.15
N LEU A 645 9.87 -7.13 -5.20
CA LEU A 645 11.10 -6.42 -4.87
C LEU A 645 12.03 -7.33 -4.06
N GLN A 646 13.32 -7.32 -4.38
CA GLN A 646 14.31 -8.14 -3.71
C GLN A 646 15.00 -7.41 -2.56
N ILE A 647 15.26 -6.11 -2.72
CA ILE A 647 16.00 -5.30 -1.74
C ILE A 647 15.31 -3.98 -1.41
N ALA A 648 14.62 -3.37 -2.35
CA ALA A 648 13.93 -2.10 -2.14
C ALA A 648 12.60 -2.29 -1.43
N ASP A 649 12.19 -1.28 -0.67
CA ASP A 649 10.90 -1.19 0.01
C ASP A 649 10.20 0.09 -0.46
N LEU A 650 9.03 -0.03 -1.12
CA LEU A 650 8.32 1.12 -1.69
C LEU A 650 7.92 2.18 -0.65
N VAL A 651 7.84 1.80 0.62
CA VAL A 651 7.47 2.69 1.73
C VAL A 651 8.69 3.41 2.28
N LYS A 652 9.74 2.63 2.58
CA LYS A 652 10.96 3.16 3.22
C LYS A 652 11.86 3.90 2.23
N ASP A 653 11.85 3.47 0.97
CA ASP A 653 12.76 3.95 -0.07
C ASP A 653 12.08 4.90 -1.07
N LYS A 654 11.06 5.67 -0.60
CA LYS A 654 10.30 6.59 -1.47
C LYS A 654 11.18 7.63 -2.17
N ASP A 655 12.19 8.15 -1.49
CA ASP A 655 13.09 9.15 -2.06
C ASP A 655 13.98 8.54 -3.16
N ILE A 656 14.42 7.29 -2.97
CA ILE A 656 15.16 6.53 -3.99
C ILE A 656 14.26 6.25 -5.19
N LEU A 657 12.98 5.92 -4.95
CA LEU A 657 12.01 5.69 -6.02
C LEU A 657 11.77 6.96 -6.85
N GLN A 658 11.61 8.11 -6.21
CA GLN A 658 11.45 9.40 -6.91
C GLN A 658 12.68 9.74 -7.74
N LEU A 659 13.86 9.55 -7.18
CA LEU A 659 15.14 9.75 -7.86
C LEU A 659 15.27 8.81 -9.07
N ALA A 660 14.98 7.53 -8.89
CA ALA A 660 14.98 6.53 -9.95
C ALA A 660 14.02 6.89 -11.09
N ARG A 661 12.80 7.33 -10.76
CA ARG A 661 11.82 7.77 -11.75
C ARG A 661 12.27 9.02 -12.50
N HIS A 662 12.84 10.00 -11.80
CA HIS A 662 13.38 11.22 -12.42
C HIS A 662 14.40 10.88 -13.51
N HIS A 663 15.38 10.04 -13.18
CA HIS A 663 16.43 9.64 -14.12
C HIS A 663 15.92 8.73 -15.24
N ALA A 664 14.93 7.86 -14.97
CA ALA A 664 14.29 7.06 -16.00
C ALA A 664 13.55 7.93 -17.03
N ILE A 665 12.81 8.96 -16.58
CA ILE A 665 12.13 9.91 -17.46
C ILE A 665 13.16 10.73 -18.27
N LYS A 666 14.23 11.23 -17.64
CA LYS A 666 15.30 11.98 -18.30
C LYS A 666 15.93 11.15 -19.42
N LEU A 667 16.31 9.91 -19.12
CA LEU A 667 16.91 8.99 -20.10
C LEU A 667 15.96 8.71 -21.28
N LEU A 668 14.70 8.37 -21.01
CA LEU A 668 13.73 8.06 -22.06
C LEU A 668 13.32 9.28 -22.91
N LYS A 669 13.44 10.50 -22.39
CA LYS A 669 13.28 11.73 -23.19
C LYS A 669 14.45 11.97 -24.15
N GLU A 670 15.66 11.62 -23.73
CA GLU A 670 16.90 11.85 -24.49
C GLU A 670 17.19 10.71 -25.48
N ASP A 671 16.83 9.47 -25.13
CA ASP A 671 17.10 8.25 -25.90
C ASP A 671 16.09 7.15 -25.54
N ALA A 672 14.87 7.28 -26.02
CA ALA A 672 13.80 6.32 -25.75
C ALA A 672 14.14 4.87 -26.20
N PRO A 673 14.78 4.61 -27.36
CA PRO A 673 15.18 3.27 -27.76
C PRO A 673 16.45 2.75 -27.09
N MET A 674 17.14 3.61 -26.30
CA MET A 674 18.42 3.32 -25.62
C MET A 674 19.52 2.85 -26.62
N GLU A 675 19.63 3.54 -27.74
CA GLU A 675 20.58 3.19 -28.83
C GLU A 675 21.93 3.89 -28.73
N LYS A 676 22.06 4.90 -27.90
CA LYS A 676 23.34 5.55 -27.66
C LYS A 676 24.37 4.55 -27.10
N PRO A 677 25.65 4.63 -27.53
CA PRO A 677 26.70 3.70 -27.08
C PRO A 677 26.84 3.60 -25.57
N GLU A 678 26.64 4.69 -24.86
CA GLU A 678 26.68 4.77 -23.38
C GLU A 678 25.54 3.99 -22.71
N HIS A 679 24.43 3.74 -23.41
CA HIS A 679 23.26 3.00 -22.93
C HIS A 679 23.28 1.51 -23.30
N ALA A 680 24.28 1.04 -24.04
CA ALA A 680 24.32 -0.33 -24.56
C ALA A 680 24.16 -1.40 -23.45
N LYS A 681 24.95 -1.29 -22.36
CA LYS A 681 24.87 -2.21 -21.22
C LYS A 681 23.53 -2.15 -20.49
N LEU A 682 22.99 -0.93 -20.35
CA LEU A 682 21.68 -0.71 -19.75
C LEU A 682 20.57 -1.38 -20.59
N ARG A 683 20.63 -1.21 -21.91
CA ARG A 683 19.68 -1.82 -22.85
C ARG A 683 19.72 -3.35 -22.80
N GLU A 684 20.92 -3.95 -22.77
CA GLU A 684 21.07 -5.40 -22.62
C GLU A 684 20.43 -5.90 -21.33
N ALA A 685 20.74 -5.26 -20.20
CA ALA A 685 20.15 -5.60 -18.91
C ALA A 685 18.63 -5.40 -18.89
N PHE A 686 18.13 -4.32 -19.48
CA PHE A 686 16.70 -4.05 -19.60
C PHE A 686 15.96 -5.13 -20.41
N ILE A 687 16.51 -5.55 -21.55
CA ILE A 687 15.94 -6.61 -22.38
C ILE A 687 15.95 -7.95 -21.64
N GLU A 688 17.04 -8.29 -20.95
CA GLU A 688 17.15 -9.53 -20.19
C GLU A 688 16.13 -9.58 -19.04
N LEU A 689 15.99 -8.50 -18.27
CA LEU A 689 14.99 -8.38 -17.21
C LEU A 689 13.57 -8.46 -17.76
N SER A 690 13.30 -7.86 -18.92
CA SER A 690 11.99 -7.89 -19.56
C SER A 690 11.60 -9.29 -20.02
N LYS A 691 12.56 -10.13 -20.43
CA LYS A 691 12.32 -11.54 -20.79
C LYS A 691 12.07 -12.45 -19.57
N LYS A 692 12.77 -12.23 -18.46
CA LYS A 692 12.70 -13.07 -17.26
C LYS A 692 11.46 -12.82 -16.40
N LYS A 693 10.97 -11.59 -16.36
CA LYS A 693 9.78 -11.22 -15.59
C LYS A 693 8.59 -11.07 -16.53
N THR A 694 7.66 -12.02 -16.48
CA THR A 694 6.32 -11.94 -17.06
C THR A 694 5.47 -10.83 -16.41
N ILE A 695 6.07 -9.68 -16.07
CA ILE A 695 5.36 -8.47 -15.61
C ILE A 695 4.36 -8.01 -16.70
N TRP A 696 4.59 -8.39 -17.94
CA TRP A 696 3.74 -8.07 -19.08
C TRP A 696 2.34 -8.68 -19.04
N ASN A 697 2.13 -9.78 -18.31
CA ASN A 697 0.84 -10.47 -18.24
C ASN A 697 -0.05 -10.01 -17.07
N TYR A 698 0.46 -9.14 -16.17
CA TYR A 698 -0.24 -8.76 -14.95
C TYR A 698 -0.76 -7.31 -14.94
N ILE A 699 -0.48 -6.53 -15.99
CA ILE A 699 -0.90 -5.13 -16.10
C ILE A 699 -1.50 -4.92 -17.50
N SER A 700 -2.50 -5.70 -17.83
CA SER A 700 -3.32 -5.50 -19.04
C SER A 700 -4.75 -5.13 -18.64
#